data_90289056ac3a288dd43572e9c932168d
#
_entry.id   90289056ac3a288dd43572e9c932168d
#
_cell.length_a   1.000
_cell.length_b   1.000
_cell.length_c   1.000
_cell.angle_alpha   90.00
_cell.angle_beta   90.00
_cell.angle_gamma   90.00
#
_symmetry.space_group_name_H-M   'P 1'
#
loop_
_entity.id
_entity.type
_entity.pdbx_description
1 polymer ?
#
loop_
_entity_poly.entity_id
_entity_poly.type
_entity_poly.pdbx_seq_one_letter_code
_entity_poly.pdbx_strand_id
1 'polypeptide(L)'
;SSPACGKAQEAMHDCYNPIRILQPLKRTGPRGSGRFGPIPWEQLIREVADGGKLFAGIGDTTVYPGLRSVLSDDPIDPADPSLGSRRNGFIFIGGRDQAGYQDFSNRFVKDAVGSVNRISHTDICGLGFRMGNFVLTDGQDVELKADVMSCEYMLVFGANVYEALQPGINFYGALMAERHAAGKLKFVVVDPRATNASCHADQWLPVIPGQDGALAMGMLRVMLEENLFDKDFLSCFNDAGAKAMGLCGITDSCHLVVTDGKSGKDGKKLTASDLQAGLDEKKEGAGPCVMTAPGSAAIAAGADSALLEAEGEVKLADGTTVHCATAFTLMKKAVMETSLEDYAKRCGISAGVIRGVAREFASHGHKAAVCQYHGAGNYVGGTYASWAVAMLNVLTGSINRKGGYLRGSGSAGDWKKGVFSLTDFEGKRKTGGVRISREKNVYEKSAEYKEKKAKGGTGYPARRPWFPVTRGGLCVEAMNGIAQGYPYACQVLFTFFFNPVYSIPGGTSYVTALKDTEKVPLHVSIDVCVNESNIYADYIVPSLSWLEGMYSFMSPHAPALKFTTVRVPAIVPLTGKTADGRPFSMETFLIDLAEYLKLPGFGKDAIPGNDGKMYPLHCAEDFYVRALGNLAANCKLKEAPASETDLVRANYPVFAYNWMLPPALWRQVCTLLTRGGVFRDSYDSVFSGDEQKKGIKKILLWSEKLACSRNSITGKRNSGTLTLAPACEASGRDVTDEDREWPFTAVTYKMNVHCQSRTSCHTWALEIFPENRAVINALDARKLGIRAGDKIRITSRSCALGIVAAAEPSTLVRPGCVAISFHYGHWQMGASSLSIRDAGHAVMGGPVRADRKMGTGVSFNRLGRLDVSMGGTPLVDCVGGIPDFSSTRVKITKA
;
A
#
# COMPACT_ATOMS: atom_id res chain seq x y z
N SER A 1 0.40 26.70 8.41
CA SER A 1 1.65 25.95 8.30
C SER A 1 1.73 24.94 9.44
N SER A 2 2.17 23.71 9.18
CA SER A 2 2.40 22.74 10.24
C SER A 2 3.91 22.58 10.49
N PRO A 3 4.35 22.34 11.74
CA PRO A 3 5.77 22.13 12.06
C PRO A 3 6.28 20.83 11.40
N ALA A 4 7.59 20.75 11.17
CA ALA A 4 8.22 19.49 10.80
C ALA A 4 8.20 18.52 11.99
N CYS A 5 7.95 17.24 11.74
CA CYS A 5 8.10 16.24 12.79
C CYS A 5 9.59 15.93 13.02
N GLY A 6 9.94 15.39 14.21
CA GLY A 6 11.33 15.10 14.58
C GLY A 6 12.10 14.23 13.58
N LYS A 7 11.38 13.33 12.85
CA LYS A 7 11.98 12.50 11.79
C LYS A 7 12.56 13.30 10.61
N ALA A 8 12.11 14.53 10.38
CA ALA A 8 12.62 15.36 9.28
C ALA A 8 14.06 15.83 9.53
N GLN A 9 14.49 15.89 10.79
CA GLN A 9 15.87 16.26 11.16
C GLN A 9 16.87 15.21 10.68
N GLU A 10 16.43 13.95 10.52
CA GLU A 10 17.25 12.84 10.00
C GLU A 10 17.63 12.97 8.51
N ALA A 11 17.05 13.96 7.80
CA ALA A 11 17.32 14.19 6.38
C ALA A 11 18.80 14.43 6.08
N MET A 12 19.49 15.13 6.97
CA MET A 12 20.93 15.41 6.83
C MET A 12 21.76 14.11 6.92
N HIS A 13 21.38 13.21 7.83
CA HIS A 13 22.04 11.92 7.99
C HIS A 13 21.79 10.97 6.82
N ASP A 14 20.63 11.06 6.15
CA ASP A 14 20.39 10.32 4.92
C ASP A 14 21.30 10.79 3.78
N CYS A 15 21.50 12.11 3.68
CA CYS A 15 22.28 12.74 2.63
C CYS A 15 23.81 12.56 2.80
N TYR A 16 24.30 12.80 4.01
CA TYR A 16 25.73 12.79 4.34
C TYR A 16 26.17 11.51 5.09
N ASN A 17 25.43 10.41 4.93
CA ASN A 17 25.74 9.16 5.61
C ASN A 17 27.08 8.58 5.10
N PRO A 18 28.02 8.19 5.99
CA PRO A 18 29.30 7.63 5.58
C PRO A 18 29.21 6.38 4.69
N ILE A 19 28.16 5.58 4.84
CA ILE A 19 27.97 4.35 4.05
C ILE A 19 27.31 4.60 2.68
N ARG A 20 27.09 5.85 2.33
CA ARG A 20 26.38 6.21 1.10
C ARG A 20 27.24 5.93 -0.14
N ILE A 21 26.64 5.28 -1.14
CA ILE A 21 27.28 4.98 -2.41
C ILE A 21 27.23 6.21 -3.32
N LEU A 22 28.39 6.57 -3.91
CA LEU A 22 28.53 7.72 -4.81
C LEU A 22 28.82 7.30 -6.26
N GLN A 23 29.35 6.09 -6.48
CA GLN A 23 29.68 5.55 -7.79
C GLN A 23 28.90 4.27 -8.09
N PRO A 24 28.59 3.95 -9.34
CA PRO A 24 27.97 2.67 -9.67
C PRO A 24 28.93 1.53 -9.31
N LEU A 25 28.38 0.49 -8.70
CA LEU A 25 29.13 -0.67 -8.21
C LEU A 25 28.74 -1.93 -8.99
N LYS A 26 29.75 -2.74 -9.29
CA LYS A 26 29.62 -4.10 -9.83
C LYS A 26 30.15 -5.10 -8.80
N ARG A 27 29.47 -6.24 -8.59
CA ARG A 27 30.01 -7.27 -7.71
C ARG A 27 31.35 -7.81 -8.23
N THR A 28 32.27 -8.04 -7.32
CA THR A 28 33.60 -8.61 -7.58
C THR A 28 33.80 -9.95 -6.86
N GLY A 29 32.69 -10.59 -6.49
CA GLY A 29 32.62 -11.90 -5.86
C GLY A 29 31.24 -12.53 -6.05
N PRO A 30 30.98 -13.71 -5.45
CA PRO A 30 29.66 -14.30 -5.45
C PRO A 30 28.61 -13.36 -4.87
N ARG A 31 27.34 -13.48 -5.30
CA ARG A 31 26.21 -12.72 -4.72
C ARG A 31 26.14 -12.93 -3.20
N GLY A 32 26.01 -11.85 -2.46
CA GLY A 32 25.97 -11.87 -0.99
C GLY A 32 27.35 -11.87 -0.31
N SER A 33 28.46 -11.87 -1.05
CA SER A 33 29.81 -11.84 -0.47
C SER A 33 30.21 -10.46 0.10
N GLY A 34 29.45 -9.39 -0.17
CA GLY A 34 29.78 -8.02 0.20
C GLY A 34 31.00 -7.46 -0.53
N ARG A 35 31.41 -8.07 -1.67
CA ARG A 35 32.54 -7.63 -2.48
C ARG A 35 32.06 -6.91 -3.73
N PHE A 36 32.47 -5.64 -3.88
CA PHE A 36 32.10 -4.77 -4.98
C PHE A 36 33.31 -3.96 -5.47
N GLY A 37 33.17 -3.36 -6.65
CA GLY A 37 34.09 -2.36 -7.16
C GLY A 37 33.35 -1.38 -8.07
N PRO A 38 33.83 -0.12 -8.17
CA PRO A 38 33.26 0.84 -9.10
C PRO A 38 33.38 0.34 -10.54
N ILE A 39 32.37 0.69 -11.34
CA ILE A 39 32.30 0.39 -12.77
C ILE A 39 32.09 1.71 -13.53
N PRO A 40 32.76 1.95 -14.68
CA PRO A 40 32.47 3.08 -15.54
C PRO A 40 31.00 3.10 -15.98
N TRP A 41 30.39 4.29 -16.04
CA TRP A 41 28.98 4.44 -16.34
C TRP A 41 28.57 3.83 -17.68
N GLU A 42 29.34 4.10 -18.72
CA GLU A 42 29.08 3.59 -20.07
C GLU A 42 29.19 2.06 -20.15
N GLN A 43 30.09 1.47 -19.36
CA GLN A 43 30.21 0.02 -19.22
C GLN A 43 28.99 -0.56 -18.49
N LEU A 44 28.52 0.07 -17.41
CA LEU A 44 27.30 -0.33 -16.70
C LEU A 44 26.11 -0.36 -17.66
N ILE A 45 25.89 0.73 -18.41
CA ILE A 45 24.77 0.84 -19.37
C ILE A 45 24.83 -0.30 -20.40
N ARG A 46 26.00 -0.51 -21.02
CA ARG A 46 26.21 -1.58 -22.01
C ARG A 46 25.96 -2.97 -21.42
N GLU A 47 26.55 -3.27 -20.26
CA GLU A 47 26.42 -4.60 -19.63
C GLU A 47 24.98 -4.90 -19.20
N VAL A 48 24.25 -3.93 -18.65
CA VAL A 48 22.83 -4.09 -18.29
C VAL A 48 21.93 -4.17 -19.52
N ALA A 49 22.28 -3.46 -20.61
CA ALA A 49 21.52 -3.50 -21.84
C ALA A 49 21.70 -4.82 -22.59
N ASP A 50 22.92 -5.25 -22.80
CA ASP A 50 23.26 -6.35 -23.73
C ASP A 50 23.49 -7.70 -23.05
N GLY A 51 23.84 -7.70 -21.75
CA GLY A 51 24.19 -8.93 -21.03
C GLY A 51 25.52 -9.55 -21.48
N GLY A 52 25.62 -10.87 -21.36
CA GLY A 52 26.79 -11.63 -21.74
C GLY A 52 27.51 -12.32 -20.58
N LYS A 53 28.79 -12.69 -20.75
CA LYS A 53 29.62 -13.29 -19.68
C LYS A 53 30.16 -12.20 -18.74
N LEU A 54 29.27 -11.54 -18.02
CA LEU A 54 29.53 -10.30 -17.28
C LEU A 54 30.56 -10.47 -16.13
N PHE A 55 30.66 -11.65 -15.56
CA PHE A 55 31.46 -11.94 -14.36
C PHE A 55 32.56 -12.99 -14.59
N ALA A 56 32.96 -13.20 -15.84
CA ALA A 56 34.03 -14.15 -16.18
C ALA A 56 35.36 -13.85 -15.44
N GLY A 57 35.67 -12.58 -15.17
CA GLY A 57 36.86 -12.15 -14.44
C GLY A 57 36.91 -12.58 -12.95
N ILE A 58 35.80 -13.08 -12.40
CA ILE A 58 35.72 -13.66 -11.04
C ILE A 58 35.39 -15.16 -11.07
N GLY A 59 35.57 -15.81 -12.25
CA GLY A 59 35.31 -17.24 -12.42
C GLY A 59 33.86 -17.65 -12.66
N ASP A 60 32.94 -16.70 -12.77
CA ASP A 60 31.53 -16.95 -13.07
C ASP A 60 31.32 -16.89 -14.60
N THR A 61 31.14 -18.06 -15.23
CA THR A 61 31.02 -18.21 -16.68
C THR A 61 29.58 -18.15 -17.19
N THR A 62 28.62 -17.88 -16.30
CA THR A 62 27.19 -17.73 -16.63
C THR A 62 26.99 -16.64 -17.69
N VAL A 63 26.14 -16.92 -18.67
CA VAL A 63 25.69 -15.91 -19.64
C VAL A 63 24.46 -15.22 -19.06
N TYR A 64 24.60 -13.96 -18.71
CA TYR A 64 23.56 -13.12 -18.13
C TYR A 64 22.68 -12.50 -19.23
N PRO A 65 21.36 -12.51 -19.11
CA PRO A 65 20.51 -11.78 -20.04
C PRO A 65 20.68 -10.27 -19.82
N GLY A 66 20.76 -9.50 -20.90
CA GLY A 66 20.60 -8.06 -20.82
C GLY A 66 19.13 -7.67 -21.03
N LEU A 67 18.79 -6.40 -20.76
CA LEU A 67 17.43 -5.92 -20.97
C LEU A 67 16.98 -6.06 -22.45
N ARG A 68 17.90 -5.99 -23.40
CA ARG A 68 17.63 -6.23 -24.83
C ARG A 68 17.00 -7.58 -25.10
N SER A 69 17.38 -8.62 -24.35
CA SER A 69 16.89 -10.00 -24.56
C SER A 69 15.39 -10.17 -24.31
N VAL A 70 14.77 -9.26 -23.54
CA VAL A 70 13.34 -9.29 -23.26
C VAL A 70 12.52 -8.34 -24.14
N LEU A 71 13.15 -7.54 -25.00
CA LEU A 71 12.48 -6.56 -25.87
C LEU A 71 11.84 -7.23 -27.10
N SER A 72 10.98 -8.23 -26.87
CA SER A 72 10.23 -8.93 -27.92
C SER A 72 8.74 -8.94 -27.59
N ASP A 73 7.90 -8.84 -28.62
CA ASP A 73 6.46 -8.94 -28.54
C ASP A 73 5.96 -10.41 -28.63
N ASP A 74 6.88 -11.37 -28.81
CA ASP A 74 6.57 -12.79 -28.74
C ASP A 74 5.98 -13.15 -27.37
N PRO A 75 5.07 -14.13 -27.29
CA PRO A 75 4.54 -14.60 -26.02
C PRO A 75 5.65 -15.00 -25.05
N ILE A 76 5.55 -14.62 -23.77
CA ILE A 76 6.49 -15.05 -22.72
C ILE A 76 6.39 -16.55 -22.47
N ASP A 77 5.20 -17.11 -22.64
CA ASP A 77 4.91 -18.53 -22.69
C ASP A 77 4.06 -18.83 -23.93
N PRO A 78 4.59 -19.55 -24.93
CA PRO A 78 3.82 -19.93 -26.11
C PRO A 78 2.60 -20.80 -25.81
N ALA A 79 2.60 -21.55 -24.70
CA ALA A 79 1.48 -22.37 -24.27
C ALA A 79 0.36 -21.53 -23.60
N ASP A 80 0.72 -20.37 -23.04
CA ASP A 80 -0.25 -19.41 -22.46
C ASP A 80 0.01 -17.98 -22.91
N PRO A 81 -0.35 -17.59 -24.15
CA PRO A 81 -0.17 -16.23 -24.63
C PRO A 81 -0.90 -15.16 -23.81
N SER A 82 -1.87 -15.55 -22.98
CA SER A 82 -2.58 -14.63 -22.09
C SER A 82 -1.69 -14.03 -21.00
N LEU A 83 -0.54 -14.63 -20.70
CA LEU A 83 0.49 -14.11 -19.80
C LEU A 83 1.19 -12.86 -20.35
N GLY A 84 1.08 -12.62 -21.67
CA GLY A 84 1.63 -11.44 -22.35
C GLY A 84 2.97 -11.71 -23.03
N SER A 85 3.66 -10.64 -23.44
CA SER A 85 4.90 -10.73 -24.20
C SER A 85 6.13 -10.99 -23.31
N ARG A 86 7.24 -11.38 -23.95
CA ARG A 86 8.56 -11.55 -23.30
C ARG A 86 9.01 -10.33 -22.52
N ARG A 87 8.50 -9.11 -22.85
CA ARG A 87 8.75 -7.87 -22.11
C ARG A 87 8.33 -7.98 -20.63
N ASN A 88 7.36 -8.83 -20.30
CA ASN A 88 6.94 -9.08 -18.92
C ASN A 88 8.01 -9.84 -18.09
N GLY A 89 9.04 -10.40 -18.71
CA GLY A 89 10.23 -10.92 -18.03
C GLY A 89 11.10 -9.84 -17.38
N PHE A 90 10.93 -8.56 -17.77
CA PHE A 90 11.48 -7.42 -17.05
C PHE A 90 10.56 -7.00 -15.91
N ILE A 91 11.08 -7.00 -14.68
CA ILE A 91 10.36 -6.67 -13.46
C ILE A 91 11.04 -5.50 -12.77
N PHE A 92 10.28 -4.45 -12.47
CA PHE A 92 10.73 -3.29 -11.71
C PHE A 92 9.89 -3.18 -10.42
N ILE A 93 10.52 -3.34 -9.26
CA ILE A 93 9.85 -3.20 -7.96
C ILE A 93 10.36 -1.94 -7.26
N GLY A 94 9.46 -0.99 -7.04
CA GLY A 94 9.74 0.22 -6.26
C GLY A 94 9.29 0.08 -4.81
N GLY A 95 10.18 0.40 -3.88
CA GLY A 95 9.85 0.59 -2.48
C GLY A 95 9.16 1.93 -2.25
N ARG A 96 9.59 2.71 -1.25
CA ARG A 96 8.99 4.03 -0.97
C ARG A 96 9.45 5.07 -1.99
N ASP A 97 8.85 5.09 -3.14
CA ASP A 97 8.99 6.11 -4.15
C ASP A 97 7.85 7.15 -4.09
N GLN A 98 8.09 8.35 -4.58
CA GLN A 98 7.12 9.43 -4.63
C GLN A 98 6.45 9.49 -6.01
N ALA A 99 5.37 10.28 -6.15
CA ALA A 99 4.61 10.36 -7.39
C ALA A 99 5.48 10.71 -8.60
N GLY A 100 6.42 11.65 -8.48
CA GLY A 100 7.35 11.99 -9.58
C GLY A 100 8.18 10.79 -10.05
N TYR A 101 8.80 10.07 -9.13
CA TYR A 101 9.55 8.84 -9.44
C TYR A 101 8.68 7.74 -10.01
N GLN A 102 7.44 7.60 -9.52
CA GLN A 102 6.49 6.63 -10.06
C GLN A 102 6.13 6.96 -11.52
N ASP A 103 5.87 8.23 -11.82
CA ASP A 103 5.52 8.67 -13.16
C ASP A 103 6.70 8.46 -14.13
N PHE A 104 7.92 8.81 -13.68
CA PHE A 104 9.13 8.62 -14.47
C PHE A 104 9.42 7.14 -14.75
N SER A 105 9.41 6.31 -13.71
CA SER A 105 9.64 4.86 -13.88
C SER A 105 8.52 4.15 -14.63
N ASN A 106 7.26 4.62 -14.55
CA ASN A 106 6.17 4.12 -15.40
C ASN A 106 6.44 4.43 -16.89
N ARG A 107 6.95 5.64 -17.20
CA ARG A 107 7.34 6.01 -18.58
C ARG A 107 8.36 5.04 -19.14
N PHE A 108 9.38 4.66 -18.36
CA PHE A 108 10.39 3.69 -18.80
C PHE A 108 9.82 2.26 -18.89
N VAL A 109 9.26 1.75 -17.78
CA VAL A 109 8.90 0.33 -17.66
C VAL A 109 7.69 -0.02 -18.51
N LYS A 110 6.62 0.77 -18.42
CA LYS A 110 5.35 0.49 -19.09
C LYS A 110 5.30 1.07 -20.49
N ASP A 111 5.64 2.35 -20.59
CA ASP A 111 5.36 3.08 -21.83
C ASP A 111 6.47 2.92 -22.88
N ALA A 112 7.72 2.73 -22.47
CA ALA A 112 8.84 2.52 -23.40
C ALA A 112 9.21 1.03 -23.56
N VAL A 113 9.46 0.30 -22.45
CA VAL A 113 9.76 -1.14 -22.52
C VAL A 113 8.52 -1.95 -22.84
N GLY A 114 7.35 -1.63 -22.27
CA GLY A 114 6.10 -2.35 -22.49
C GLY A 114 5.83 -3.46 -21.46
N SER A 115 6.55 -3.51 -20.34
CA SER A 115 6.29 -4.49 -19.27
C SER A 115 5.14 -4.07 -18.38
N VAL A 116 4.25 -5.03 -18.00
CA VAL A 116 3.21 -4.83 -16.99
C VAL A 116 3.79 -4.74 -15.57
N ASN A 117 5.03 -5.19 -15.36
CA ASN A 117 5.65 -5.44 -14.05
C ASN A 117 6.34 -4.21 -13.44
N ARG A 118 5.68 -3.03 -13.47
CA ARG A 118 6.02 -1.92 -12.58
C ARG A 118 5.19 -2.09 -11.31
N ILE A 119 5.81 -2.58 -10.23
CA ILE A 119 5.15 -3.00 -8.99
C ILE A 119 5.53 -2.03 -7.86
N SER A 120 4.58 -1.65 -7.03
CA SER A 120 4.78 -0.80 -5.85
C SER A 120 4.67 -1.62 -4.55
N HIS A 121 5.08 -1.02 -3.44
CA HIS A 121 5.12 -1.60 -2.09
C HIS A 121 3.81 -1.45 -1.30
N THR A 122 2.65 -1.34 -1.96
CA THR A 122 1.38 -1.02 -1.28
C THR A 122 1.00 -2.05 -0.23
N ASP A 123 1.27 -3.33 -0.48
CA ASP A 123 0.97 -4.46 0.41
C ASP A 123 1.74 -4.42 1.73
N ILE A 124 3.01 -4.08 1.73
CA ILE A 124 3.81 -3.92 2.96
C ILE A 124 3.60 -2.56 3.66
N CYS A 125 2.72 -1.72 3.12
CA CYS A 125 2.35 -0.43 3.71
C CYS A 125 0.96 -0.51 4.32
N GLY A 126 -0.05 -0.04 3.62
CA GLY A 126 -1.40 0.09 4.15
C GLY A 126 -2.45 -0.60 3.28
N LEU A 127 -2.13 -1.76 2.69
CA LEU A 127 -3.09 -2.45 1.83
C LEU A 127 -4.32 -2.89 2.62
N GLY A 128 -4.16 -3.32 3.88
CA GLY A 128 -5.27 -3.79 4.70
C GLY A 128 -6.41 -2.78 4.77
N PHE A 129 -6.17 -1.60 5.33
CA PHE A 129 -7.23 -0.59 5.46
C PHE A 129 -7.72 -0.08 4.09
N ARG A 130 -6.84 -0.06 3.09
CA ARG A 130 -7.22 0.32 1.71
C ARG A 130 -8.15 -0.69 1.07
N MET A 131 -8.02 -1.97 1.39
CA MET A 131 -8.93 -2.99 0.89
C MET A 131 -10.34 -2.84 1.47
N GLY A 132 -10.48 -2.52 2.76
CA GLY A 132 -11.78 -2.21 3.36
C GLY A 132 -12.47 -1.05 2.65
N ASN A 133 -11.77 0.07 2.44
CA ASN A 133 -12.30 1.22 1.71
C ASN A 133 -12.56 0.90 0.21
N PHE A 134 -11.69 0.12 -0.43
CA PHE A 134 -11.85 -0.31 -1.82
C PHE A 134 -13.15 -1.09 -2.04
N VAL A 135 -13.42 -2.03 -1.15
CA VAL A 135 -14.66 -2.82 -1.21
C VAL A 135 -15.88 -1.94 -0.89
N LEU A 136 -15.80 -1.16 0.19
CA LEU A 136 -16.88 -0.27 0.64
C LEU A 136 -17.33 0.72 -0.45
N THR A 137 -16.39 1.22 -1.27
CA THR A 137 -16.65 2.29 -2.25
C THR A 137 -16.71 1.80 -3.69
N ASP A 138 -16.76 0.50 -3.93
CA ASP A 138 -16.65 -0.09 -5.28
C ASP A 138 -15.38 0.39 -6.04
N GLY A 139 -14.32 0.65 -5.31
CA GLY A 139 -13.04 1.12 -5.86
C GLY A 139 -12.95 2.61 -6.18
N GLN A 140 -13.96 3.43 -5.84
CA GLN A 140 -13.94 4.88 -6.08
C GLN A 140 -12.84 5.59 -5.26
N ASP A 141 -12.63 5.17 -4.02
CA ASP A 141 -11.54 5.67 -3.17
C ASP A 141 -11.06 4.59 -2.20
N VAL A 142 -9.78 4.65 -1.88
CA VAL A 142 -9.13 3.70 -0.95
C VAL A 142 -8.58 4.41 0.29
N GLU A 143 -8.68 5.73 0.35
CA GLU A 143 -8.00 6.56 1.35
C GLU A 143 -8.98 7.45 2.13
N LEU A 144 -10.22 6.96 2.37
CA LEU A 144 -11.13 7.69 3.25
C LEU A 144 -10.50 7.89 4.62
N LYS A 145 -10.74 9.04 5.22
CA LYS A 145 -10.21 9.43 6.53
C LYS A 145 -11.29 10.10 7.39
N ALA A 146 -11.16 9.91 8.71
CA ALA A 146 -11.97 10.68 9.65
C ALA A 146 -11.69 12.18 9.50
N ASP A 147 -12.74 12.98 9.53
CA ASP A 147 -12.65 14.44 9.50
C ASP A 147 -12.23 15.00 10.86
N VAL A 148 -10.93 15.02 11.13
CA VAL A 148 -10.38 15.48 12.40
C VAL A 148 -10.74 16.95 12.72
N MET A 149 -11.16 17.74 11.71
CA MET A 149 -11.54 19.15 11.91
C MET A 149 -12.89 19.33 12.64
N SER A 150 -13.82 18.38 12.46
CA SER A 150 -15.19 18.49 13.00
C SER A 150 -15.71 17.24 13.70
N CYS A 151 -14.97 16.14 13.68
CA CYS A 151 -15.35 14.89 14.36
C CYS A 151 -15.50 15.10 15.88
N GLU A 152 -16.55 14.53 16.47
CA GLU A 152 -16.80 14.63 17.92
C GLU A 152 -16.42 13.36 18.67
N TYR A 153 -16.50 12.20 18.00
CA TYR A 153 -16.12 10.91 18.58
C TYR A 153 -15.33 10.08 17.56
N MET A 154 -14.13 9.65 17.93
CA MET A 154 -13.25 8.92 17.00
C MET A 154 -12.81 7.57 17.59
N LEU A 155 -13.00 6.50 16.80
CA LEU A 155 -12.42 5.20 17.08
C LEU A 155 -11.12 5.04 16.29
N VAL A 156 -10.00 4.84 16.98
CA VAL A 156 -8.67 4.74 16.40
C VAL A 156 -8.23 3.28 16.39
N PHE A 157 -8.37 2.60 15.27
CA PHE A 157 -8.02 1.19 15.09
C PHE A 157 -6.61 1.01 14.52
N GLY A 158 -5.68 0.47 15.32
CA GLY A 158 -4.34 0.12 14.90
C GLY A 158 -3.57 1.26 14.23
N ALA A 159 -3.82 2.50 14.66
CA ALA A 159 -3.22 3.71 14.12
C ALA A 159 -2.58 4.54 15.24
N ASN A 160 -1.26 4.72 15.17
CA ASN A 160 -0.55 5.52 16.17
C ASN A 160 -0.54 7.00 15.76
N VAL A 161 -1.63 7.71 16.02
CA VAL A 161 -1.90 9.06 15.49
C VAL A 161 -0.89 10.12 15.93
N TYR A 162 -0.19 9.93 17.05
CA TYR A 162 0.80 10.87 17.57
C TYR A 162 2.25 10.51 17.20
N GLU A 163 2.50 9.32 16.64
CA GLU A 163 3.84 8.87 16.30
C GLU A 163 4.01 8.54 14.81
N ALA A 164 3.00 7.98 14.17
CA ALA A 164 3.16 7.40 12.84
C ALA A 164 1.86 7.29 12.06
N LEU A 165 1.38 8.38 11.51
CA LEU A 165 0.18 8.40 10.66
C LEU A 165 0.46 9.08 9.33
N GLN A 166 -0.16 8.64 8.26
CA GLN A 166 -0.32 9.39 7.02
C GLN A 166 -1.72 10.04 7.05
N PRO A 167 -1.85 11.34 6.85
CA PRO A 167 -0.95 12.23 6.10
C PRO A 167 0.17 12.90 6.90
N GLY A 168 0.22 12.74 8.20
CA GLY A 168 1.28 13.25 9.04
C GLY A 168 0.83 13.57 10.46
N ILE A 169 1.65 13.21 11.42
CA ILE A 169 1.41 13.47 12.84
C ILE A 169 1.40 14.97 13.17
N ASN A 170 2.16 15.74 12.42
CA ASN A 170 2.29 17.19 12.54
C ASN A 170 1.03 17.96 12.13
N PHE A 171 0.13 17.34 11.38
CA PHE A 171 -1.17 17.92 11.03
C PHE A 171 -2.31 17.19 11.76
N TYR A 172 -2.51 15.91 11.47
CA TYR A 172 -3.65 15.14 11.98
C TYR A 172 -3.56 14.92 13.49
N GLY A 173 -2.40 14.48 13.98
CA GLY A 173 -2.17 14.27 15.40
C GLY A 173 -2.22 15.57 16.22
N ALA A 174 -1.66 16.66 15.70
CA ALA A 174 -1.68 17.96 16.36
C ALA A 174 -3.11 18.49 16.50
N LEU A 175 -3.92 18.46 15.43
CA LEU A 175 -5.33 18.86 15.48
C LEU A 175 -6.15 17.98 16.42
N MET A 176 -5.89 16.68 16.42
CA MET A 176 -6.56 15.74 17.31
C MET A 176 -6.27 16.07 18.79
N ALA A 177 -4.99 16.33 19.12
CA ALA A 177 -4.59 16.73 20.46
C ALA A 177 -5.22 18.07 20.88
N GLU A 178 -5.21 19.07 20.01
CA GLU A 178 -5.83 20.39 20.27
C GLU A 178 -7.33 20.26 20.52
N ARG A 179 -8.04 19.52 19.66
CA ARG A 179 -9.49 19.37 19.80
C ARG A 179 -9.90 18.54 21.03
N HIS A 180 -9.12 17.51 21.37
CA HIS A 180 -9.32 16.72 22.58
C HIS A 180 -9.10 17.58 23.84
N ALA A 181 -7.99 18.33 23.89
CA ALA A 181 -7.72 19.25 25.01
C ALA A 181 -8.80 20.33 25.17
N ALA A 182 -9.43 20.75 24.05
CA ALA A 182 -10.55 21.70 24.08
C ALA A 182 -11.92 21.05 24.40
N GLY A 183 -12.00 19.76 24.72
CA GLY A 183 -13.23 19.01 24.97
C GLY A 183 -14.15 18.86 23.75
N LYS A 184 -13.64 19.06 22.54
CA LYS A 184 -14.40 19.01 21.28
C LYS A 184 -14.30 17.68 20.56
N LEU A 185 -13.50 16.75 21.05
CA LEU A 185 -13.28 15.43 20.51
C LEU A 185 -13.03 14.46 21.63
N LYS A 186 -13.81 13.40 21.69
CA LYS A 186 -13.49 12.18 22.43
C LYS A 186 -12.89 11.15 21.50
N PHE A 187 -11.95 10.32 21.99
CA PHE A 187 -11.44 9.24 21.17
C PHE A 187 -11.06 7.99 21.96
N VAL A 188 -11.29 6.85 21.35
CA VAL A 188 -10.98 5.52 21.89
C VAL A 188 -9.89 4.90 21.03
N VAL A 189 -8.85 4.35 21.63
CA VAL A 189 -7.76 3.67 20.93
C VAL A 189 -7.90 2.16 21.05
N VAL A 190 -7.95 1.49 19.92
CA VAL A 190 -7.99 0.03 19.76
C VAL A 190 -6.60 -0.43 19.31
N ASP A 191 -5.80 -0.96 20.21
CA ASP A 191 -4.43 -1.40 19.93
C ASP A 191 -3.98 -2.38 21.04
N PRO A 192 -3.31 -3.50 20.73
CA PRO A 192 -2.79 -4.42 21.75
C PRO A 192 -1.72 -3.80 22.66
N ARG A 193 -1.10 -2.71 22.22
CA ARG A 193 -0.12 -1.93 22.97
C ARG A 193 -0.63 -0.52 23.25
N ALA A 194 -0.54 -0.05 24.49
CA ALA A 194 -0.78 1.35 24.78
C ALA A 194 0.29 2.22 24.09
N THR A 195 -0.18 3.10 23.22
CA THR A 195 0.64 4.06 22.46
C THR A 195 0.63 5.42 23.17
N ASN A 196 1.40 6.38 22.70
CA ASN A 196 1.29 7.76 23.18
C ASN A 196 -0.15 8.29 23.00
N ALA A 197 -0.84 7.91 21.94
CA ALA A 197 -2.25 8.26 21.77
C ALA A 197 -3.14 7.60 22.82
N SER A 198 -2.87 6.35 23.20
CA SER A 198 -3.64 5.64 24.23
C SER A 198 -3.53 6.29 25.61
N CYS A 199 -2.37 6.89 25.92
CA CYS A 199 -2.15 7.58 27.20
C CYS A 199 -2.99 8.88 27.33
N HIS A 200 -3.48 9.42 26.22
CA HIS A 200 -4.31 10.61 26.17
C HIS A 200 -5.76 10.32 25.77
N ALA A 201 -6.07 9.06 25.40
CA ALA A 201 -7.40 8.66 24.97
C ALA A 201 -8.39 8.61 26.17
N ASP A 202 -9.67 8.83 25.89
CA ASP A 202 -10.74 8.62 26.87
C ASP A 202 -10.84 7.15 27.30
N GLN A 203 -10.48 6.23 26.36
CA GLN A 203 -10.43 4.80 26.64
C GLN A 203 -9.41 4.09 25.74
N TRP A 204 -8.73 3.09 26.31
CA TRP A 204 -7.88 2.15 25.57
C TRP A 204 -8.49 0.75 25.61
N LEU A 205 -8.66 0.16 24.41
CA LEU A 205 -9.16 -1.20 24.23
C LEU A 205 -8.01 -2.11 23.77
N PRO A 206 -7.42 -2.92 24.67
CA PRO A 206 -6.33 -3.83 24.34
C PRO A 206 -6.83 -5.06 23.58
N VAL A 207 -7.16 -4.91 22.30
CA VAL A 207 -7.68 -5.97 21.42
C VAL A 207 -6.67 -7.11 21.25
N ILE A 208 -7.14 -8.35 21.05
CA ILE A 208 -6.28 -9.46 20.60
C ILE A 208 -5.77 -9.13 19.18
N PRO A 209 -4.46 -9.21 18.90
CA PRO A 209 -3.92 -8.93 17.57
C PRO A 209 -4.61 -9.74 16.48
N GLY A 210 -4.96 -9.08 15.37
CA GLY A 210 -5.68 -9.71 14.27
C GLY A 210 -7.18 -9.92 14.48
N GLN A 211 -7.74 -9.38 15.60
CA GLN A 211 -9.16 -9.51 15.93
C GLN A 211 -9.92 -8.17 15.92
N ASP A 212 -9.36 -7.16 15.29
CA ASP A 212 -10.02 -5.86 15.07
C ASP A 212 -11.37 -6.03 14.35
N GLY A 213 -11.44 -6.94 13.39
CA GLY A 213 -12.68 -7.28 12.69
C GLY A 213 -13.74 -7.86 13.62
N ALA A 214 -13.36 -8.69 14.60
CA ALA A 214 -14.30 -9.25 15.58
C ALA A 214 -14.86 -8.18 16.51
N LEU A 215 -14.02 -7.22 16.95
CA LEU A 215 -14.50 -6.06 17.74
C LEU A 215 -15.47 -5.22 16.91
N ALA A 216 -15.14 -4.90 15.65
CA ALA A 216 -16.02 -4.12 14.79
C ALA A 216 -17.36 -4.84 14.53
N MET A 217 -17.32 -6.15 14.25
CA MET A 217 -18.54 -6.97 14.05
C MET A 217 -19.39 -7.02 15.34
N GLY A 218 -18.76 -7.10 16.52
CA GLY A 218 -19.45 -7.04 17.81
C GLY A 218 -20.14 -5.69 18.01
N MET A 219 -19.51 -4.58 17.66
CA MET A 219 -20.12 -3.25 17.68
C MET A 219 -21.27 -3.12 16.69
N LEU A 220 -21.09 -3.57 15.44
CA LEU A 220 -22.13 -3.60 14.41
C LEU A 220 -23.34 -4.42 14.89
N ARG A 221 -23.11 -5.56 15.55
CA ARG A 221 -24.19 -6.38 16.14
C ARG A 221 -25.01 -5.59 17.14
N VAL A 222 -24.36 -4.91 18.08
CA VAL A 222 -25.06 -4.06 19.08
C VAL A 222 -25.88 -2.97 18.38
N MET A 223 -25.30 -2.28 17.39
CA MET A 223 -25.99 -1.24 16.64
C MET A 223 -27.22 -1.76 15.90
N LEU A 224 -27.14 -2.98 15.33
CA LEU A 224 -28.26 -3.61 14.63
C LEU A 224 -29.34 -4.15 15.59
N GLU A 225 -28.97 -4.75 16.73
CA GLU A 225 -29.90 -5.26 17.73
C GLU A 225 -30.70 -4.14 18.40
N GLU A 226 -30.03 -3.02 18.67
CA GLU A 226 -30.63 -1.89 19.39
C GLU A 226 -31.18 -0.80 18.44
N ASN A 227 -31.15 -1.05 17.12
CA ASN A 227 -31.56 -0.11 16.07
C ASN A 227 -30.84 1.26 16.15
N LEU A 228 -29.56 1.24 16.48
CA LEU A 228 -28.70 2.43 16.60
C LEU A 228 -28.03 2.76 15.27
N PHE A 229 -28.78 2.87 14.18
CA PHE A 229 -28.25 3.17 12.87
C PHE A 229 -29.12 4.19 12.13
N ASP A 230 -28.55 4.93 11.19
CA ASP A 230 -29.23 5.94 10.37
C ASP A 230 -30.05 5.23 9.29
N LYS A 231 -31.34 4.99 9.57
CA LYS A 231 -32.25 4.29 8.69
C LYS A 231 -32.49 5.07 7.38
N ASP A 232 -32.59 6.39 7.46
CA ASP A 232 -32.86 7.24 6.30
C ASP A 232 -31.68 7.20 5.33
N PHE A 233 -30.46 7.34 5.83
CA PHE A 233 -29.24 7.20 5.04
C PHE A 233 -29.15 5.81 4.38
N LEU A 234 -29.40 4.74 5.12
CA LEU A 234 -29.38 3.37 4.60
C LEU A 234 -30.51 3.12 3.58
N SER A 235 -31.64 3.81 3.70
CA SER A 235 -32.75 3.69 2.73
C SER A 235 -32.55 4.56 1.47
N CYS A 236 -31.44 5.28 1.36
CA CYS A 236 -31.11 6.08 0.16
C CYS A 236 -30.52 5.18 -0.93
N PHE A 237 -31.37 4.55 -1.75
CA PHE A 237 -31.02 3.49 -2.72
C PHE A 237 -30.91 3.96 -4.17
N ASN A 238 -31.32 5.20 -4.50
CA ASN A 238 -31.25 5.75 -5.85
C ASN A 238 -30.89 7.25 -5.87
N ASP A 239 -30.53 7.77 -7.04
CA ASP A 239 -30.10 9.16 -7.21
C ASP A 239 -31.22 10.18 -6.91
N ALA A 240 -32.49 9.84 -7.14
CA ALA A 240 -33.62 10.69 -6.82
C ALA A 240 -33.74 10.88 -5.29
N GLY A 241 -33.64 9.80 -4.52
CA GLY A 241 -33.63 9.83 -3.06
C GLY A 241 -32.43 10.61 -2.54
N ALA A 242 -31.22 10.38 -3.07
CA ALA A 242 -30.03 11.12 -2.69
C ALA A 242 -30.18 12.63 -2.91
N LYS A 243 -30.74 13.03 -4.05
CA LYS A 243 -31.01 14.44 -4.36
C LYS A 243 -32.05 15.05 -3.39
N ALA A 244 -33.12 14.32 -3.09
CA ALA A 244 -34.15 14.77 -2.15
C ALA A 244 -33.62 14.95 -0.73
N MET A 245 -32.70 14.07 -0.31
CA MET A 245 -32.05 14.12 1.01
C MET A 245 -30.82 15.04 1.08
N GLY A 246 -30.41 15.64 -0.06
CA GLY A 246 -29.19 16.46 -0.14
C GLY A 246 -27.90 15.66 0.01
N LEU A 247 -27.91 14.35 -0.27
CA LEU A 247 -26.76 13.46 -0.24
C LEU A 247 -26.02 13.43 -1.59
N CYS A 248 -24.73 13.22 -1.57
CA CYS A 248 -23.94 13.13 -2.80
C CYS A 248 -23.82 11.70 -3.36
N GLY A 249 -24.27 10.69 -2.63
CA GLY A 249 -24.19 9.29 -3.02
C GLY A 249 -25.32 8.44 -2.44
N ILE A 250 -25.40 7.20 -2.90
CA ILE A 250 -26.38 6.20 -2.50
C ILE A 250 -25.72 5.02 -1.77
N THR A 251 -26.51 4.26 -1.01
CA THR A 251 -26.14 2.95 -0.51
C THR A 251 -26.78 1.84 -1.36
N ASP A 252 -26.18 0.66 -1.35
CA ASP A 252 -26.80 -0.52 -1.98
C ASP A 252 -27.65 -1.33 -0.99
N SER A 253 -27.96 -0.78 0.17
CA SER A 253 -28.64 -1.46 1.28
C SER A 253 -29.95 -2.15 0.85
N CYS A 254 -30.77 -1.46 0.05
CA CYS A 254 -32.04 -1.97 -0.47
C CYS A 254 -31.90 -2.77 -1.77
N HIS A 255 -30.73 -2.83 -2.41
CA HIS A 255 -30.56 -3.56 -3.66
C HIS A 255 -30.66 -5.07 -3.45
N LEU A 256 -31.37 -5.73 -4.35
CA LEU A 256 -31.59 -7.17 -4.30
C LEU A 256 -30.38 -7.94 -4.82
N VAL A 257 -30.01 -8.99 -4.08
CA VAL A 257 -28.96 -9.96 -4.41
C VAL A 257 -29.60 -11.33 -4.54
N VAL A 258 -29.26 -12.06 -5.60
CA VAL A 258 -29.72 -13.44 -5.83
C VAL A 258 -28.96 -14.40 -4.90
N THR A 259 -29.69 -15.25 -4.18
CA THR A 259 -29.13 -16.13 -3.14
C THR A 259 -29.44 -17.61 -3.34
N ASP A 260 -30.08 -18.01 -4.44
CA ASP A 260 -30.63 -19.38 -4.62
C ASP A 260 -29.61 -20.42 -5.11
N GLY A 261 -28.41 -20.07 -5.46
CA GLY A 261 -27.36 -20.99 -5.92
C GLY A 261 -27.69 -21.85 -7.17
N LYS A 262 -28.93 -21.86 -7.63
CA LYS A 262 -29.42 -22.70 -8.75
C LYS A 262 -29.49 -21.95 -10.08
N SER A 263 -29.75 -20.67 -10.04
CA SER A 263 -29.95 -19.83 -11.24
C SER A 263 -28.67 -19.49 -12.02
N GLY A 264 -27.48 -19.80 -11.47
CA GLY A 264 -26.19 -19.33 -12.02
C GLY A 264 -25.93 -17.82 -11.78
N LYS A 265 -26.87 -17.13 -11.13
CA LYS A 265 -26.77 -15.71 -10.76
C LYS A 265 -26.45 -15.50 -9.27
N ASP A 266 -26.29 -16.57 -8.51
CA ASP A 266 -25.99 -16.53 -7.07
C ASP A 266 -24.83 -15.57 -6.75
N GLY A 267 -25.08 -14.66 -5.81
CA GLY A 267 -24.15 -13.61 -5.41
C GLY A 267 -24.17 -12.35 -6.28
N LYS A 268 -24.88 -12.33 -7.39
CA LYS A 268 -25.06 -11.16 -8.24
C LYS A 268 -26.25 -10.30 -7.80
N LYS A 269 -26.14 -9.01 -8.01
CA LYS A 269 -27.29 -8.10 -7.87
C LYS A 269 -28.29 -8.35 -8.99
N LEU A 270 -29.57 -8.31 -8.64
CA LEU A 270 -30.65 -8.35 -9.63
C LEU A 270 -30.67 -7.02 -10.39
N THR A 271 -30.75 -7.09 -11.71
CA THR A 271 -30.68 -5.93 -12.61
C THR A 271 -31.98 -5.72 -13.37
N ALA A 272 -32.15 -4.55 -13.96
CA ALA A 272 -33.34 -4.21 -14.77
C ALA A 272 -33.55 -5.19 -15.91
N SER A 273 -32.51 -5.69 -16.57
CA SER A 273 -32.59 -6.69 -17.65
C SER A 273 -33.10 -8.05 -17.16
N ASP A 274 -32.98 -8.36 -15.87
CA ASP A 274 -33.53 -9.57 -15.27
C ASP A 274 -35.05 -9.49 -15.09
N LEU A 275 -35.59 -8.28 -14.88
CA LEU A 275 -37.03 -8.06 -14.73
C LEU A 275 -37.73 -7.75 -16.05
N GLN A 276 -37.03 -7.14 -17.01
CA GLN A 276 -37.64 -6.72 -18.30
C GLN A 276 -36.73 -7.16 -19.45
N ALA A 277 -37.23 -8.10 -20.26
CA ALA A 277 -36.51 -8.60 -21.43
C ALA A 277 -36.20 -7.47 -22.44
N GLY A 278 -34.99 -7.47 -22.97
CA GLY A 278 -34.54 -6.52 -24.00
C GLY A 278 -34.04 -5.16 -23.51
N LEU A 279 -33.96 -4.93 -22.20
CA LEU A 279 -33.29 -3.75 -21.64
C LEU A 279 -31.76 -3.89 -21.76
N ASP A 280 -31.14 -2.86 -22.35
CA ASP A 280 -29.70 -2.75 -22.40
C ASP A 280 -29.17 -2.22 -21.04
N GLU A 281 -28.37 -3.02 -20.34
CA GLU A 281 -27.78 -2.65 -19.04
C GLU A 281 -26.92 -1.38 -19.08
N LYS A 282 -26.55 -0.93 -20.26
CA LYS A 282 -25.74 0.30 -20.45
C LYS A 282 -26.59 1.56 -20.66
N LYS A 283 -27.88 1.44 -20.74
CA LYS A 283 -28.79 2.59 -20.94
C LYS A 283 -29.16 3.23 -19.60
N GLU A 284 -29.44 4.54 -19.68
CA GLU A 284 -30.01 5.32 -18.59
C GLU A 284 -31.33 4.70 -18.13
N GLY A 285 -31.51 4.45 -16.84
CA GLY A 285 -32.65 3.74 -16.27
C GLY A 285 -32.48 2.22 -16.10
N ALA A 286 -31.43 1.61 -16.70
CA ALA A 286 -31.00 0.27 -16.35
C ALA A 286 -30.15 0.32 -15.07
N GLY A 287 -30.52 -0.45 -14.05
CA GLY A 287 -29.82 -0.42 -12.76
C GLY A 287 -30.22 -1.60 -11.89
N PRO A 288 -29.78 -1.59 -10.62
CA PRO A 288 -30.17 -2.61 -9.67
C PRO A 288 -31.67 -2.59 -9.40
N CYS A 289 -32.18 -3.70 -8.90
CA CYS A 289 -33.58 -3.84 -8.49
C CYS A 289 -33.70 -3.78 -6.97
N VAL A 290 -34.90 -3.36 -6.52
CA VAL A 290 -35.28 -3.25 -5.11
C VAL A 290 -36.60 -4.00 -4.89
N MET A 291 -36.91 -4.34 -3.63
CA MET A 291 -38.20 -4.89 -3.25
C MET A 291 -39.06 -3.77 -2.66
N THR A 292 -40.20 -3.46 -3.30
CA THR A 292 -41.13 -2.40 -2.89
C THR A 292 -42.22 -2.91 -1.94
N ALA A 293 -42.57 -4.19 -2.06
CA ALA A 293 -43.41 -4.96 -1.15
C ALA A 293 -42.94 -6.42 -1.14
N PRO A 294 -43.30 -7.25 -0.19
CA PRO A 294 -42.93 -8.68 -0.16
C PRO A 294 -43.30 -9.35 -1.52
N GLY A 295 -42.29 -9.93 -2.18
CA GLY A 295 -42.43 -10.58 -3.49
C GLY A 295 -42.55 -9.64 -4.70
N SER A 296 -42.53 -8.30 -4.49
CA SER A 296 -42.68 -7.31 -5.57
C SER A 296 -41.34 -6.60 -5.80
N ALA A 297 -40.68 -6.96 -6.90
CA ALA A 297 -39.41 -6.29 -7.30
C ALA A 297 -39.67 -5.19 -8.33
N ALA A 298 -38.93 -4.09 -8.25
CA ALA A 298 -38.96 -2.97 -9.17
C ALA A 298 -37.53 -2.49 -9.49
N ILE A 299 -37.37 -1.79 -10.62
CA ILE A 299 -36.10 -1.14 -10.96
C ILE A 299 -35.88 0.06 -10.03
N ALA A 300 -34.74 0.13 -9.37
CA ALA A 300 -34.46 1.13 -8.35
C ALA A 300 -34.58 2.58 -8.87
N ALA A 301 -34.19 2.85 -10.12
CA ALA A 301 -34.26 4.19 -10.70
C ALA A 301 -35.67 4.79 -10.77
N GLY A 302 -36.70 3.94 -10.94
CA GLY A 302 -38.10 4.36 -11.03
C GLY A 302 -38.91 4.08 -9.76
N ALA A 303 -38.32 3.58 -8.70
CA ALA A 303 -39.04 3.25 -7.47
C ALA A 303 -39.03 4.43 -6.48
N ASP A 304 -40.22 4.76 -5.95
CA ASP A 304 -40.41 5.82 -4.96
C ASP A 304 -40.03 5.36 -3.54
N SER A 305 -40.11 4.05 -3.28
CA SER A 305 -39.74 3.45 -1.98
C SER A 305 -39.16 2.05 -2.16
N ALA A 306 -38.36 1.61 -1.18
CA ALA A 306 -37.81 0.27 -1.12
C ALA A 306 -37.78 -0.24 0.32
N LEU A 307 -37.94 -1.54 0.49
CA LEU A 307 -37.72 -2.20 1.78
C LEU A 307 -36.22 -2.29 2.08
N LEU A 308 -35.83 -1.80 3.23
CA LEU A 308 -34.44 -1.90 3.71
C LEU A 308 -34.12 -3.36 4.07
N GLU A 309 -35.01 -4.02 4.79
CA GLU A 309 -34.88 -5.42 5.20
C GLU A 309 -35.97 -6.25 4.51
N ALA A 310 -35.58 -7.07 3.53
CA ALA A 310 -36.49 -7.92 2.79
C ALA A 310 -35.75 -9.11 2.16
N GLU A 311 -36.48 -10.24 2.05
CA GLU A 311 -36.07 -11.41 1.28
C GLU A 311 -37.33 -12.10 0.73
N GLY A 312 -37.19 -12.83 -0.38
CA GLY A 312 -38.27 -13.58 -0.99
C GLY A 312 -38.01 -13.96 -2.45
N GLU A 313 -38.96 -14.62 -3.04
CA GLU A 313 -38.93 -15.05 -4.44
C GLU A 313 -39.26 -13.90 -5.37
N VAL A 314 -38.49 -13.80 -6.47
CA VAL A 314 -38.73 -12.83 -7.55
C VAL A 314 -38.80 -13.58 -8.88
N LYS A 315 -39.86 -13.33 -9.64
CA LYS A 315 -40.06 -13.88 -11.00
C LYS A 315 -39.27 -13.01 -11.99
N LEU A 316 -38.39 -13.63 -12.77
CA LEU A 316 -37.63 -12.98 -13.83
C LEU A 316 -38.39 -12.90 -15.16
N ALA A 317 -37.89 -12.08 -16.07
CA ALA A 317 -38.48 -11.89 -17.41
C ALA A 317 -38.49 -13.19 -18.27
N ASP A 318 -37.56 -14.11 -18.02
CA ASP A 318 -37.49 -15.41 -18.69
C ASP A 318 -38.44 -16.47 -18.09
N GLY A 319 -39.22 -16.09 -17.09
CA GLY A 319 -40.15 -16.95 -16.38
C GLY A 319 -39.57 -17.75 -15.23
N THR A 320 -38.23 -17.70 -15.02
CA THR A 320 -37.61 -18.34 -13.88
C THR A 320 -37.89 -17.58 -12.58
N THR A 321 -37.91 -18.31 -11.45
CA THR A 321 -38.07 -17.71 -10.13
C THR A 321 -36.76 -17.87 -9.38
N VAL A 322 -36.27 -16.78 -8.79
CA VAL A 322 -35.04 -16.75 -7.99
C VAL A 322 -35.34 -16.24 -6.60
N HIS A 323 -34.59 -16.74 -5.58
CA HIS A 323 -34.67 -16.19 -4.24
C HIS A 323 -33.68 -15.02 -4.12
N CYS A 324 -34.16 -13.88 -3.62
CA CYS A 324 -33.38 -12.69 -3.43
C CYS A 324 -33.48 -12.16 -1.99
N ALA A 325 -32.43 -11.48 -1.54
CA ALA A 325 -32.47 -10.69 -0.31
C ALA A 325 -31.81 -9.33 -0.55
N THR A 326 -32.18 -8.32 0.24
CA THR A 326 -31.51 -7.02 0.21
C THR A 326 -30.08 -7.13 0.75
N ALA A 327 -29.17 -6.29 0.25
CA ALA A 327 -27.80 -6.25 0.73
C ALA A 327 -27.73 -5.99 2.25
N PHE A 328 -28.63 -5.18 2.80
CA PHE A 328 -28.76 -4.95 4.24
C PHE A 328 -29.14 -6.23 4.99
N THR A 329 -30.16 -6.97 4.53
CA THR A 329 -30.56 -8.26 5.12
C THR A 329 -29.38 -9.24 5.16
N LEU A 330 -28.63 -9.35 4.07
CA LEU A 330 -27.46 -10.24 4.00
C LEU A 330 -26.35 -9.83 4.97
N MET A 331 -26.04 -8.54 5.05
CA MET A 331 -25.07 -8.00 5.99
C MET A 331 -25.52 -8.22 7.44
N LYS A 332 -26.79 -7.93 7.75
CA LYS A 332 -27.37 -8.14 9.09
C LYS A 332 -27.29 -9.61 9.50
N LYS A 333 -27.69 -10.55 8.61
CA LYS A 333 -27.60 -11.99 8.87
C LYS A 333 -26.14 -12.39 9.17
N ALA A 334 -25.17 -11.96 8.39
CA ALA A 334 -23.78 -12.26 8.59
C ALA A 334 -23.22 -11.72 9.94
N VAL A 335 -23.64 -10.52 10.34
CA VAL A 335 -23.26 -9.96 11.65
C VAL A 335 -23.94 -10.71 12.80
N MET A 336 -25.20 -11.11 12.64
CA MET A 336 -26.00 -11.79 13.65
C MET A 336 -25.69 -13.30 13.79
N GLU A 337 -24.91 -13.87 12.92
CA GLU A 337 -24.51 -15.29 12.96
C GLU A 337 -23.68 -15.62 14.21
N THR A 338 -22.86 -14.66 14.69
CA THR A 338 -21.98 -14.83 15.84
C THR A 338 -22.52 -14.03 17.02
N SER A 339 -22.63 -14.59 18.22
CA SER A 339 -23.12 -13.89 19.44
C SER A 339 -22.18 -12.76 19.87
N LEU A 340 -22.69 -11.80 20.63
CA LEU A 340 -21.83 -10.71 21.17
C LEU A 340 -20.77 -11.27 22.11
N GLU A 341 -21.09 -12.30 22.87
CA GLU A 341 -20.20 -13.00 23.79
C GLU A 341 -19.05 -13.70 23.03
N ASP A 342 -19.35 -14.30 21.87
CA ASP A 342 -18.32 -14.93 21.03
C ASP A 342 -17.44 -13.86 20.34
N TYR A 343 -18.01 -12.75 19.91
CA TYR A 343 -17.20 -11.61 19.44
C TYR A 343 -16.28 -11.09 20.55
N ALA A 344 -16.82 -10.93 21.77
CA ALA A 344 -16.07 -10.49 22.95
C ALA A 344 -14.92 -11.46 23.28
N LYS A 345 -15.19 -12.76 23.25
CA LYS A 345 -14.17 -13.79 23.46
C LYS A 345 -13.08 -13.74 22.40
N ARG A 346 -13.45 -13.58 21.12
CA ARG A 346 -12.49 -13.51 19.99
C ARG A 346 -11.60 -12.26 20.10
N CYS A 347 -12.17 -11.09 20.32
CA CYS A 347 -11.39 -9.85 20.37
C CYS A 347 -10.76 -9.60 21.77
N GLY A 348 -11.22 -10.29 22.79
CA GLY A 348 -10.74 -10.18 24.18
C GLY A 348 -11.14 -8.89 24.86
N ILE A 349 -12.21 -8.25 24.43
CA ILE A 349 -12.86 -7.09 25.05
C ILE A 349 -14.23 -7.53 25.57
N SER A 350 -14.59 -7.20 26.81
CA SER A 350 -15.85 -7.69 27.36
C SER A 350 -17.07 -7.18 26.60
N ALA A 351 -18.13 -7.99 26.54
CA ALA A 351 -19.38 -7.63 25.86
C ALA A 351 -19.99 -6.32 26.37
N GLY A 352 -19.88 -6.04 27.69
CA GLY A 352 -20.33 -4.79 28.29
C GLY A 352 -19.56 -3.57 27.74
N VAL A 353 -18.25 -3.68 27.58
CA VAL A 353 -17.41 -2.61 27.01
C VAL A 353 -17.75 -2.40 25.52
N ILE A 354 -17.87 -3.49 24.74
CA ILE A 354 -18.28 -3.41 23.33
C ILE A 354 -19.61 -2.67 23.21
N ARG A 355 -20.60 -3.03 24.04
CA ARG A 355 -21.93 -2.39 24.06
C ARG A 355 -21.85 -0.91 24.41
N GLY A 356 -21.08 -0.56 25.43
CA GLY A 356 -20.89 0.84 25.82
C GLY A 356 -20.28 1.70 24.72
N VAL A 357 -19.18 1.24 24.14
CA VAL A 357 -18.49 1.95 23.04
C VAL A 357 -19.35 2.04 21.79
N ALA A 358 -20.10 0.97 21.43
CA ALA A 358 -20.98 0.98 20.28
C ALA A 358 -22.13 1.98 20.41
N ARG A 359 -22.76 2.05 21.61
CA ARG A 359 -23.83 3.02 21.93
C ARG A 359 -23.31 4.45 21.89
N GLU A 360 -22.14 4.71 22.51
CA GLU A 360 -21.55 6.04 22.49
C GLU A 360 -21.17 6.48 21.09
N PHE A 361 -20.51 5.60 20.29
CA PHE A 361 -20.20 5.88 18.90
C PHE A 361 -21.45 6.23 18.08
N ALA A 362 -22.51 5.43 18.20
CA ALA A 362 -23.78 5.65 17.52
C ALA A 362 -24.49 6.95 17.96
N SER A 363 -24.38 7.35 19.23
CA SER A 363 -25.02 8.55 19.76
C SER A 363 -24.51 9.86 19.14
N HIS A 364 -23.28 9.86 18.60
CA HIS A 364 -22.72 10.99 17.88
C HIS A 364 -23.15 11.06 16.40
N GLY A 365 -23.90 10.05 15.90
CA GLY A 365 -24.43 10.01 14.53
C GLY A 365 -23.35 10.26 13.47
N HIS A 366 -23.63 11.15 12.52
CA HIS A 366 -22.69 11.44 11.43
C HIS A 366 -21.40 12.17 11.84
N LYS A 367 -21.26 12.61 13.09
CA LYS A 367 -20.02 13.19 13.64
C LYS A 367 -19.14 12.17 14.37
N ALA A 368 -19.50 10.89 14.30
CA ALA A 368 -18.66 9.78 14.69
C ALA A 368 -17.87 9.25 13.49
N ALA A 369 -16.59 8.97 13.67
CA ALA A 369 -15.78 8.41 12.59
C ALA A 369 -14.73 7.41 13.08
N VAL A 370 -14.33 6.48 12.21
CA VAL A 370 -13.19 5.61 12.47
C VAL A 370 -11.92 6.18 11.86
N CYS A 371 -10.82 6.05 12.57
CA CYS A 371 -9.46 6.26 12.04
C CYS A 371 -8.76 4.90 12.04
N GLN A 372 -8.74 4.21 10.92
CA GLN A 372 -8.03 2.94 10.78
C GLN A 372 -6.76 3.10 9.96
N TYR A 373 -5.74 2.30 10.30
CA TYR A 373 -4.50 2.27 9.52
C TYR A 373 -3.89 0.85 9.54
N HIS A 374 -2.55 0.74 9.53
CA HIS A 374 -1.87 -0.54 9.32
C HIS A 374 -2.28 -1.65 10.29
N GLY A 375 -2.42 -1.36 11.59
CA GLY A 375 -2.71 -2.36 12.62
C GLY A 375 -4.03 -3.06 12.43
N ALA A 376 -5.05 -2.35 11.96
CA ALA A 376 -6.41 -2.89 11.81
C ALA A 376 -6.58 -3.90 10.65
N GLY A 377 -5.60 -4.05 9.77
CA GLY A 377 -5.80 -4.88 8.57
C GLY A 377 -4.56 -5.50 7.94
N ASN A 378 -3.34 -5.29 8.48
CA ASN A 378 -2.14 -5.86 7.92
C ASN A 378 -1.89 -7.29 8.46
N TYR A 379 -2.84 -8.18 8.22
CA TYR A 379 -2.81 -9.60 8.58
C TYR A 379 -3.76 -10.41 7.67
N VAL A 380 -3.66 -11.73 7.73
CA VAL A 380 -4.56 -12.63 6.97
C VAL A 380 -6.01 -12.42 7.44
N GLY A 381 -6.92 -12.19 6.49
CA GLY A 381 -8.31 -11.79 6.79
C GLY A 381 -8.51 -10.28 6.95
N GLY A 382 -7.44 -9.49 6.80
CA GLY A 382 -7.47 -8.04 6.97
C GLY A 382 -8.38 -7.29 5.99
N THR A 383 -8.66 -7.85 4.81
CA THR A 383 -9.64 -7.29 3.88
C THR A 383 -11.03 -7.16 4.52
N TYR A 384 -11.55 -8.24 5.11
CA TYR A 384 -12.86 -8.25 5.76
C TYR A 384 -12.85 -7.48 7.08
N ALA A 385 -11.76 -7.60 7.86
CA ALA A 385 -11.61 -6.85 9.11
C ALA A 385 -11.68 -5.34 8.88
N SER A 386 -10.92 -4.83 7.91
CA SER A 386 -10.93 -3.40 7.57
C SER A 386 -12.26 -2.94 6.97
N TRP A 387 -12.96 -3.82 6.25
CA TRP A 387 -14.31 -3.52 5.76
C TRP A 387 -15.32 -3.43 6.91
N ALA A 388 -15.26 -4.35 7.88
CA ALA A 388 -16.11 -4.29 9.07
C ALA A 388 -15.87 -3.01 9.90
N VAL A 389 -14.62 -2.59 10.08
CA VAL A 389 -14.26 -1.32 10.73
C VAL A 389 -14.83 -0.13 9.95
N ALA A 390 -14.69 -0.10 8.62
CA ALA A 390 -15.24 0.96 7.78
C ALA A 390 -16.78 0.99 7.79
N MET A 391 -17.44 -0.17 7.96
CA MET A 391 -18.90 -0.30 7.99
C MET A 391 -19.54 0.42 9.19
N LEU A 392 -18.81 0.61 10.29
CA LEU A 392 -19.28 1.42 11.41
C LEU A 392 -19.70 2.83 10.98
N ASN A 393 -18.95 3.44 10.04
CA ASN A 393 -19.30 4.75 9.47
C ASN A 393 -20.56 4.71 8.60
N VAL A 394 -20.86 3.56 8.00
CA VAL A 394 -22.07 3.40 7.16
C VAL A 394 -23.32 3.37 8.03
N LEU A 395 -23.29 2.62 9.14
CA LEU A 395 -24.42 2.53 10.03
C LEU A 395 -24.77 3.88 10.72
N THR A 396 -23.78 4.73 11.00
CA THR A 396 -24.01 6.07 11.56
C THR A 396 -24.33 7.14 10.51
N GLY A 397 -24.37 6.81 9.22
CA GLY A 397 -24.56 7.79 8.15
C GLY A 397 -23.43 8.81 8.02
N SER A 398 -22.23 8.50 8.52
CA SER A 398 -21.12 9.46 8.60
C SER A 398 -20.28 9.57 7.32
N ILE A 399 -20.50 8.72 6.33
CA ILE A 399 -19.80 8.78 5.02
C ILE A 399 -20.21 10.08 4.30
N ASN A 400 -19.21 10.82 3.79
CA ASN A 400 -19.35 12.11 3.11
C ASN A 400 -19.85 13.27 4.02
N ARG A 401 -20.05 13.06 5.31
CA ARG A 401 -20.59 14.08 6.20
C ARG A 401 -19.50 14.81 6.96
N LYS A 402 -19.68 16.12 7.19
CA LYS A 402 -18.78 16.96 7.99
C LYS A 402 -18.67 16.39 9.42
N GLY A 403 -17.44 16.12 9.85
CA GLY A 403 -17.17 15.41 11.12
C GLY A 403 -17.16 13.88 11.00
N GLY A 404 -17.52 13.33 9.86
CA GLY A 404 -17.57 11.89 9.58
C GLY A 404 -16.36 11.36 8.79
N TYR A 405 -16.62 10.48 7.85
CA TYR A 405 -15.61 9.74 7.08
C TYR A 405 -15.57 10.24 5.63
N LEU A 406 -14.50 10.95 5.27
CA LEU A 406 -14.44 11.78 4.08
C LEU A 406 -13.48 11.23 3.01
N ARG A 407 -13.83 11.51 1.78
CA ARG A 407 -12.96 11.34 0.61
C ARG A 407 -12.01 12.53 0.45
N GLY A 408 -10.76 12.27 0.05
CA GLY A 408 -9.86 13.33 -0.41
C GLY A 408 -10.30 13.92 -1.75
N SER A 409 -10.21 15.25 -1.92
CA SER A 409 -10.63 15.91 -3.18
C SER A 409 -9.63 15.75 -4.33
N GLY A 410 -8.50 15.08 -4.10
CA GLY A 410 -7.49 14.79 -5.11
C GLY A 410 -6.58 15.96 -5.45
N SER A 411 -5.90 15.86 -6.61
CA SER A 411 -4.92 16.82 -7.07
C SER A 411 -5.55 18.13 -7.51
N ALA A 412 -4.89 19.27 -7.22
CA ALA A 412 -5.33 20.61 -7.65
C ALA A 412 -5.18 20.84 -9.16
N GLY A 413 -4.28 20.11 -9.80
CA GLY A 413 -4.06 20.18 -11.26
C GLY A 413 -3.25 18.98 -11.74
N ASP A 414 -3.24 18.79 -13.05
CA ASP A 414 -2.43 17.75 -13.70
C ASP A 414 -1.01 18.29 -13.93
N TRP A 415 0.00 17.55 -13.46
CA TRP A 415 1.42 17.86 -13.72
C TRP A 415 1.99 17.08 -14.90
N LYS A 416 1.28 16.07 -15.39
CA LYS A 416 1.75 15.18 -16.46
C LYS A 416 1.37 15.65 -17.85
N LYS A 417 0.27 16.40 -17.96
CA LYS A 417 -0.28 16.91 -19.22
C LYS A 417 -0.65 18.39 -19.09
N GLY A 418 -0.49 19.14 -20.16
CA GLY A 418 -0.78 20.56 -20.23
C GLY A 418 0.03 21.22 -21.32
N VAL A 419 0.95 22.09 -20.96
CA VAL A 419 1.91 22.71 -21.89
C VAL A 419 2.82 21.64 -22.51
N PHE A 420 3.18 20.63 -21.72
CA PHE A 420 4.01 19.51 -22.13
C PHE A 420 3.29 18.18 -21.86
N SER A 421 3.41 17.21 -22.77
CA SER A 421 2.90 15.86 -22.58
C SER A 421 4.00 14.93 -22.06
N LEU A 422 4.01 14.67 -20.76
CA LEU A 422 5.03 13.83 -20.12
C LEU A 422 4.70 12.31 -20.19
N THR A 423 3.47 11.96 -20.57
CA THR A 423 2.98 10.57 -20.58
C THR A 423 2.57 10.05 -21.96
N ASP A 424 2.45 10.92 -22.96
CA ASP A 424 2.11 10.53 -24.32
C ASP A 424 3.23 10.96 -25.25
N PHE A 425 3.73 10.02 -26.05
CA PHE A 425 4.81 10.20 -27.02
C PHE A 425 4.67 9.16 -28.13
N GLU A 426 5.30 9.41 -29.24
CA GLU A 426 5.30 8.50 -30.39
C GLU A 426 6.00 7.18 -30.04
N GLY A 427 5.45 6.05 -30.50
CA GLY A 427 5.98 4.72 -30.19
C GLY A 427 5.67 4.22 -28.78
N LYS A 428 4.88 4.95 -27.98
CA LYS A 428 4.40 4.48 -26.66
C LYS A 428 3.75 3.12 -26.78
N ARG A 429 4.19 2.18 -25.94
CA ARG A 429 3.69 0.81 -25.95
C ARG A 429 2.44 0.63 -25.10
N LYS A 430 1.62 -0.33 -25.50
CA LYS A 430 0.53 -0.85 -24.65
C LYS A 430 1.03 -2.06 -23.88
N THR A 431 0.90 -2.04 -22.57
CA THR A 431 1.18 -3.20 -21.72
C THR A 431 0.02 -4.20 -21.80
N GLY A 432 0.34 -5.50 -21.77
CA GLY A 432 -0.66 -6.57 -21.79
C GLY A 432 -0.21 -7.79 -20.99
N GLY A 433 -1.17 -8.65 -20.63
CA GLY A 433 -0.91 -9.89 -19.92
C GLY A 433 -1.04 -9.80 -18.40
N VAL A 434 -0.53 -10.81 -17.72
CA VAL A 434 -0.64 -11.02 -16.28
C VAL A 434 0.63 -10.52 -15.59
N ARG A 435 0.49 -9.75 -14.51
CA ARG A 435 1.63 -9.40 -13.65
C ARG A 435 2.18 -10.63 -12.94
N ILE A 436 3.46 -10.62 -12.63
CA ILE A 436 4.08 -11.70 -11.86
C ILE A 436 3.43 -11.89 -10.47
N SER A 437 2.82 -10.84 -9.92
CA SER A 437 2.02 -10.87 -8.69
C SER A 437 0.58 -11.37 -8.89
N ARG A 438 0.13 -11.61 -10.14
CA ARG A 438 -1.22 -12.09 -10.52
C ARG A 438 -2.37 -11.21 -10.00
N GLU A 439 -2.05 -9.98 -9.60
CA GLU A 439 -3.04 -9.01 -9.14
C GLU A 439 -3.99 -8.58 -10.27
N LYS A 440 -5.27 -8.38 -9.95
CA LYS A 440 -6.35 -7.95 -10.87
C LYS A 440 -6.59 -8.91 -12.05
N ASN A 441 -6.21 -10.16 -11.91
CA ASN A 441 -6.44 -11.22 -12.88
C ASN A 441 -7.25 -12.37 -12.26
N VAL A 442 -8.08 -13.00 -13.09
CA VAL A 442 -8.99 -14.09 -12.71
C VAL A 442 -8.34 -15.41 -13.08
N TYR A 443 -8.14 -16.30 -12.10
CA TYR A 443 -7.47 -17.60 -12.30
C TYR A 443 -8.20 -18.48 -13.31
N GLU A 444 -9.53 -18.48 -13.28
CA GLU A 444 -10.40 -19.29 -14.16
C GLU A 444 -10.23 -18.96 -15.65
N LYS A 445 -9.57 -17.84 -15.97
CA LYS A 445 -9.24 -17.45 -17.35
C LYS A 445 -7.86 -17.97 -17.80
N SER A 446 -7.01 -18.43 -16.88
CA SER A 446 -5.66 -18.93 -17.18
C SER A 446 -5.67 -20.24 -17.97
N ALA A 447 -4.60 -20.51 -18.72
CA ALA A 447 -4.40 -21.79 -19.39
C ALA A 447 -4.28 -22.94 -18.39
N GLU A 448 -3.60 -22.71 -17.24
CA GLU A 448 -3.49 -23.70 -16.16
C GLU A 448 -4.85 -24.19 -15.68
N TYR A 449 -5.81 -23.30 -15.42
CA TYR A 449 -7.16 -23.68 -15.01
C TYR A 449 -7.87 -24.49 -16.10
N LYS A 450 -7.84 -24.00 -17.34
CA LYS A 450 -8.50 -24.62 -18.50
C LYS A 450 -7.96 -26.02 -18.76
N GLU A 451 -6.63 -26.20 -18.69
CA GLU A 451 -5.98 -27.50 -18.85
C GLU A 451 -6.43 -28.51 -17.77
N LYS A 452 -6.43 -28.08 -16.49
CA LYS A 452 -6.91 -28.94 -15.39
C LYS A 452 -8.38 -29.32 -15.56
N LYS A 453 -9.22 -28.41 -16.06
CA LYS A 453 -10.62 -28.68 -16.38
C LYS A 453 -10.76 -29.67 -17.55
N ALA A 454 -10.00 -29.50 -18.62
CA ALA A 454 -9.99 -30.39 -19.77
C ALA A 454 -9.57 -31.83 -19.42
N LYS A 455 -8.70 -31.98 -18.38
CA LYS A 455 -8.29 -33.28 -17.83
C LYS A 455 -9.31 -33.88 -16.84
N GLY A 456 -10.50 -33.29 -16.72
CA GLY A 456 -11.58 -33.79 -15.84
C GLY A 456 -11.47 -33.34 -14.36
N GLY A 457 -10.52 -32.48 -14.01
CA GLY A 457 -10.35 -31.94 -12.66
C GLY A 457 -11.28 -30.78 -12.34
N THR A 458 -11.23 -30.29 -11.11
CA THR A 458 -11.97 -29.12 -10.65
C THR A 458 -11.42 -27.81 -11.22
N GLY A 459 -10.20 -27.80 -11.77
CA GLY A 459 -9.43 -26.63 -12.15
C GLY A 459 -8.54 -26.09 -11.03
N TYR A 460 -8.84 -26.38 -9.78
CA TYR A 460 -8.10 -25.99 -8.58
C TYR A 460 -7.22 -27.12 -8.04
N PRO A 461 -6.19 -26.82 -7.20
CA PRO A 461 -5.70 -25.48 -6.83
C PRO A 461 -4.84 -24.83 -7.93
N ALA A 462 -4.72 -23.51 -7.93
CA ALA A 462 -3.64 -22.83 -8.63
C ALA A 462 -2.29 -23.14 -7.96
N ARG A 463 -1.18 -23.03 -8.69
CA ARG A 463 0.15 -23.19 -8.11
C ARG A 463 0.46 -22.13 -7.06
N ARG A 464 -0.07 -20.89 -7.24
CA ARG A 464 -0.03 -19.79 -6.27
C ARG A 464 -1.32 -18.98 -6.32
N PRO A 465 -1.63 -18.19 -5.24
CA PRO A 465 -2.83 -17.35 -5.22
C PRO A 465 -2.90 -16.33 -6.35
N TRP A 466 -4.10 -16.11 -6.88
CA TRP A 466 -4.47 -15.04 -7.81
C TRP A 466 -5.43 -14.09 -7.10
N PHE A 467 -5.32 -12.79 -7.41
CA PHE A 467 -6.01 -11.73 -6.68
C PHE A 467 -6.91 -10.91 -7.62
N PRO A 468 -8.09 -11.42 -8.03
CA PRO A 468 -8.98 -10.71 -8.92
C PRO A 468 -9.53 -9.43 -8.32
N VAL A 469 -9.73 -9.42 -6.99
CA VAL A 469 -10.24 -8.28 -6.23
C VAL A 469 -9.14 -7.76 -5.31
N THR A 470 -8.31 -6.86 -5.81
CA THR A 470 -7.28 -6.18 -5.01
C THR A 470 -7.08 -4.74 -5.48
N ARG A 471 -6.67 -3.87 -4.56
CA ARG A 471 -6.19 -2.53 -4.89
C ARG A 471 -4.93 -2.59 -5.75
N GLY A 472 -4.08 -3.60 -5.56
CA GLY A 472 -2.83 -3.82 -6.27
C GLY A 472 -1.60 -3.26 -5.56
N GLY A 473 -0.43 -3.47 -6.17
CA GLY A 473 0.87 -3.16 -5.60
C GLY A 473 1.35 -4.23 -4.63
N LEU A 474 1.32 -5.50 -5.09
CA LEU A 474 1.65 -6.70 -4.30
C LEU A 474 3.12 -7.08 -4.48
N CYS A 475 4.04 -6.33 -3.83
CA CYS A 475 5.48 -6.61 -3.94
C CYS A 475 5.89 -7.93 -3.26
N VAL A 476 5.19 -8.34 -2.20
CA VAL A 476 5.43 -9.62 -1.54
C VAL A 476 5.11 -10.77 -2.49
N GLU A 477 3.93 -10.73 -3.13
CA GLU A 477 3.54 -11.79 -4.05
C GLU A 477 4.33 -11.74 -5.37
N ALA A 478 4.86 -10.57 -5.74
CA ALA A 478 5.82 -10.47 -6.83
C ALA A 478 7.13 -11.20 -6.50
N MET A 479 7.69 -10.97 -5.31
CA MET A 479 8.90 -11.68 -4.84
C MET A 479 8.64 -13.18 -4.68
N ASN A 480 7.47 -13.57 -4.18
CA ASN A 480 7.05 -14.98 -4.11
C ASN A 480 6.98 -15.61 -5.51
N GLY A 481 6.42 -14.89 -6.48
CA GLY A 481 6.35 -15.32 -7.88
C GLY A 481 7.73 -15.48 -8.51
N ILE A 482 8.64 -14.53 -8.29
CA ILE A 482 10.05 -14.59 -8.75
C ILE A 482 10.74 -15.82 -8.16
N ALA A 483 10.63 -16.01 -6.85
CA ALA A 483 11.27 -17.14 -6.17
C ALA A 483 10.83 -18.51 -6.70
N GLN A 484 9.59 -18.62 -7.20
CA GLN A 484 9.03 -19.86 -7.72
C GLN A 484 8.95 -19.94 -9.26
N GLY A 485 9.32 -18.86 -9.97
CA GLY A 485 9.19 -18.79 -11.42
C GLY A 485 7.73 -18.92 -11.91
N TYR A 486 6.77 -18.27 -11.21
CA TYR A 486 5.34 -18.38 -11.49
C TYR A 486 4.65 -17.01 -11.53
N PRO A 487 3.79 -16.75 -12.52
CA PRO A 487 3.31 -17.60 -13.61
C PRO A 487 4.33 -17.75 -14.75
N TYR A 488 5.42 -17.00 -14.75
CA TYR A 488 6.56 -17.07 -15.64
C TYR A 488 7.85 -16.71 -14.89
N ALA A 489 9.00 -17.05 -15.50
CA ALA A 489 10.30 -16.75 -14.92
C ALA A 489 10.66 -15.26 -15.06
N CYS A 490 11.29 -14.70 -14.01
CA CYS A 490 11.98 -13.41 -14.09
C CYS A 490 13.20 -13.55 -15.03
N GLN A 491 13.48 -12.52 -15.83
CA GLN A 491 14.71 -12.45 -16.66
C GLN A 491 15.61 -11.31 -16.17
N VAL A 492 15.04 -10.14 -15.91
CA VAL A 492 15.76 -8.96 -15.42
C VAL A 492 14.96 -8.33 -14.30
N LEU A 493 15.59 -8.21 -13.12
CA LEU A 493 14.99 -7.59 -11.93
C LEU A 493 15.68 -6.25 -11.66
N PHE A 494 14.90 -5.17 -11.67
CA PHE A 494 15.32 -3.88 -11.10
C PHE A 494 14.60 -3.65 -9.77
N THR A 495 15.37 -3.28 -8.73
CA THR A 495 14.82 -2.84 -7.44
C THR A 495 15.21 -1.40 -7.17
N PHE A 496 14.26 -0.59 -6.73
CA PHE A 496 14.47 0.82 -6.42
C PHE A 496 13.99 1.13 -4.99
N PHE A 497 14.90 1.51 -4.09
CA PHE A 497 14.60 1.75 -2.67
C PHE A 497 13.81 0.61 -2.03
N PHE A 498 14.17 -0.64 -2.33
CA PHE A 498 13.41 -1.81 -1.93
C PHE A 498 14.30 -2.87 -1.28
N ASN A 499 14.06 -3.13 0.01
CA ASN A 499 14.82 -4.07 0.82
C ASN A 499 13.91 -5.23 1.33
N PRO A 500 13.45 -6.14 0.44
CA PRO A 500 12.48 -7.18 0.78
C PRO A 500 12.98 -8.18 1.82
N VAL A 501 14.28 -8.49 1.85
CA VAL A 501 14.87 -9.44 2.81
C VAL A 501 14.70 -8.97 4.25
N TYR A 502 14.75 -7.65 4.47
CA TYR A 502 14.57 -7.06 5.79
C TYR A 502 13.12 -6.60 6.05
N SER A 503 12.48 -5.97 5.08
CA SER A 503 11.23 -5.23 5.29
C SER A 503 9.96 -6.09 5.21
N ILE A 504 10.04 -7.31 4.68
CA ILE A 504 8.91 -8.24 4.54
C ILE A 504 8.93 -9.24 5.70
N PRO A 505 7.78 -9.55 6.34
CA PRO A 505 7.69 -10.63 7.31
C PRO A 505 8.12 -11.96 6.67
N GLY A 506 9.12 -12.64 7.26
CA GLY A 506 9.72 -13.84 6.66
C GLY A 506 10.58 -13.58 5.42
N GLY A 507 10.93 -12.32 5.12
CA GLY A 507 11.66 -11.92 3.90
C GLY A 507 13.05 -12.56 3.75
N THR A 508 13.65 -13.06 4.83
CA THR A 508 14.90 -13.84 4.76
C THR A 508 14.78 -15.08 3.88
N SER A 509 13.58 -15.60 3.65
CA SER A 509 13.31 -16.71 2.72
C SER A 509 13.69 -16.37 1.27
N TYR A 510 13.75 -15.09 0.89
CA TYR A 510 14.13 -14.67 -0.47
C TYR A 510 15.63 -14.78 -0.76
N VAL A 511 16.46 -14.93 0.26
CA VAL A 511 17.92 -14.97 0.08
C VAL A 511 18.36 -16.06 -0.88
N THR A 512 17.74 -17.24 -0.80
CA THR A 512 18.02 -18.37 -1.71
C THR A 512 17.74 -17.98 -3.17
N ALA A 513 16.57 -17.39 -3.44
CA ALA A 513 16.20 -16.98 -4.80
C ALA A 513 17.07 -15.84 -5.33
N LEU A 514 17.44 -14.86 -4.46
CA LEU A 514 18.32 -13.75 -4.86
C LEU A 514 19.75 -14.18 -5.18
N LYS A 515 20.22 -15.27 -4.58
CA LYS A 515 21.53 -15.90 -4.88
C LYS A 515 21.49 -16.69 -6.19
N ASP A 516 20.33 -17.23 -6.54
CA ASP A 516 20.15 -18.15 -7.65
C ASP A 516 19.97 -17.38 -8.97
N THR A 517 20.92 -17.56 -9.90
CA THR A 517 20.89 -16.93 -11.22
C THR A 517 19.85 -17.56 -12.17
N GLU A 518 19.28 -18.73 -11.84
CA GLU A 518 18.15 -19.29 -12.59
C GLU A 518 16.83 -18.62 -12.19
N LYS A 519 16.70 -18.16 -10.92
CA LYS A 519 15.51 -17.46 -10.41
C LYS A 519 15.55 -15.96 -10.68
N VAL A 520 16.71 -15.35 -10.55
CA VAL A 520 16.97 -13.93 -10.80
C VAL A 520 18.21 -13.83 -11.69
N PRO A 521 18.08 -14.01 -13.02
CA PRO A 521 19.23 -14.03 -13.93
C PRO A 521 20.07 -12.74 -13.86
N LEU A 522 19.44 -11.56 -13.90
CA LEU A 522 20.13 -10.28 -13.72
C LEU A 522 19.42 -9.42 -12.67
N HIS A 523 20.15 -8.98 -11.65
CA HIS A 523 19.65 -8.10 -10.59
C HIS A 523 20.40 -6.77 -10.56
N VAL A 524 19.70 -5.68 -10.85
CA VAL A 524 20.17 -4.30 -10.69
C VAL A 524 19.41 -3.62 -9.58
N SER A 525 20.13 -3.14 -8.57
CA SER A 525 19.54 -2.34 -7.48
C SER A 525 19.88 -0.87 -7.66
N ILE A 526 18.91 -0.01 -7.49
CA ILE A 526 19.06 1.44 -7.50
C ILE A 526 18.80 1.92 -6.07
N ASP A 527 19.86 2.32 -5.35
CA ASP A 527 19.74 2.63 -3.92
C ASP A 527 20.86 3.59 -3.45
N VAL A 528 20.73 4.09 -2.21
CA VAL A 528 21.71 5.02 -1.61
C VAL A 528 22.81 4.30 -0.84
N CYS A 529 22.60 3.06 -0.40
CA CYS A 529 23.59 2.27 0.35
C CYS A 529 23.43 0.77 0.08
N VAL A 530 24.40 -0.03 0.55
CA VAL A 530 24.25 -1.50 0.55
C VAL A 530 23.37 -1.93 1.71
N ASN A 531 22.35 -2.73 1.41
CA ASN A 531 21.37 -3.24 2.37
C ASN A 531 21.26 -4.77 2.28
N GLU A 532 20.38 -5.37 3.09
CA GLU A 532 20.19 -6.82 3.21
C GLU A 532 19.71 -7.51 1.93
N SER A 533 19.18 -6.77 0.99
CA SER A 533 18.68 -7.31 -0.29
C SER A 533 19.65 -7.06 -1.44
N ASN A 534 20.15 -5.84 -1.57
CA ASN A 534 21.00 -5.48 -2.70
C ASN A 534 22.46 -5.95 -2.56
N ILE A 535 22.84 -6.49 -1.40
CA ILE A 535 24.10 -7.23 -1.27
C ILE A 535 24.16 -8.44 -2.22
N TYR A 536 22.99 -8.92 -2.69
CA TYR A 536 22.86 -9.99 -3.68
C TYR A 536 22.71 -9.46 -5.12
N ALA A 537 22.75 -8.15 -5.32
CA ALA A 537 22.66 -7.57 -6.66
C ALA A 537 23.95 -7.75 -7.46
N ASP A 538 23.84 -7.81 -8.78
CA ASP A 538 24.95 -7.82 -9.72
C ASP A 538 25.54 -6.42 -9.88
N TYR A 539 24.64 -5.41 -9.88
CA TYR A 539 24.98 -3.99 -9.97
C TYR A 539 24.20 -3.20 -8.94
N ILE A 540 24.85 -2.16 -8.36
CA ILE A 540 24.20 -1.17 -7.52
C ILE A 540 24.42 0.20 -8.17
N VAL A 541 23.34 0.81 -8.63
CA VAL A 541 23.33 2.15 -9.20
C VAL A 541 23.09 3.15 -8.05
N PRO A 542 23.96 4.15 -7.85
CA PRO A 542 23.74 5.14 -6.82
C PRO A 542 22.49 5.96 -7.12
N SER A 543 21.73 6.29 -6.08
CA SER A 543 20.54 7.13 -6.19
C SER A 543 20.67 8.37 -5.32
N LEU A 544 19.80 9.35 -5.59
CA LEU A 544 19.80 10.60 -4.86
C LEU A 544 19.00 10.45 -3.56
N SER A 545 19.50 11.10 -2.48
CA SER A 545 18.70 11.28 -1.28
C SER A 545 17.54 12.25 -1.55
N TRP A 546 16.57 12.27 -0.67
CA TRP A 546 15.38 13.12 -0.84
C TRP A 546 15.66 14.63 -0.74
N LEU A 547 16.81 15.07 -0.22
CA LEU A 547 17.25 16.47 -0.28
C LEU A 547 17.84 16.86 -1.63
N GLU A 548 18.38 15.90 -2.39
CA GLU A 548 19.14 16.15 -3.62
C GLU A 548 18.36 16.03 -4.91
N GLY A 549 17.37 15.16 -4.98
CA GLY A 549 16.76 14.83 -6.26
C GLY A 549 15.31 14.42 -6.22
N MET A 550 14.70 14.30 -5.04
CA MET A 550 13.36 13.77 -4.95
C MET A 550 12.30 14.83 -5.29
N TYR A 551 12.05 15.00 -6.58
CA TYR A 551 10.88 15.73 -7.03
C TYR A 551 9.60 14.99 -6.66
N SER A 552 8.60 15.72 -6.18
CA SER A 552 7.34 15.12 -5.76
C SER A 552 6.16 16.05 -6.00
N PHE A 553 5.06 15.44 -6.41
CA PHE A 553 3.75 16.06 -6.58
C PHE A 553 2.76 15.26 -5.74
N MET A 554 2.34 15.79 -4.61
CA MET A 554 1.52 15.04 -3.66
C MET A 554 0.27 15.80 -3.25
N SER A 555 -0.84 15.06 -3.21
CA SER A 555 -2.04 15.45 -2.47
C SER A 555 -2.17 14.48 -1.30
N PRO A 556 -1.59 14.79 -0.15
CA PRO A 556 -1.70 13.92 1.03
C PRO A 556 -3.17 13.67 1.36
N HIS A 557 -3.50 12.42 1.64
CA HIS A 557 -4.86 11.97 1.97
C HIS A 557 -5.23 12.43 3.39
N ALA A 558 -5.34 13.72 3.59
CA ALA A 558 -5.86 14.32 4.79
C ALA A 558 -7.11 15.08 4.43
N PRO A 559 -7.47 16.18 4.89
CA PRO A 559 -8.82 16.71 4.78
C PRO A 559 -9.35 16.64 3.33
N ALA A 560 -10.64 16.75 3.18
CA ALA A 560 -11.34 16.75 1.89
C ALA A 560 -10.96 17.89 0.93
N LEU A 561 -9.81 18.53 1.15
CA LEU A 561 -9.30 19.68 0.40
C LEU A 561 -8.66 19.27 -0.93
N LYS A 562 -8.84 20.10 -1.94
CA LYS A 562 -8.21 19.94 -3.24
C LYS A 562 -6.91 20.74 -3.29
N PHE A 563 -5.78 20.04 -3.23
CA PHE A 563 -4.47 20.67 -3.28
C PHE A 563 -3.41 19.75 -3.85
N THR A 564 -2.28 20.31 -4.26
CA THR A 564 -1.08 19.57 -4.65
C THR A 564 0.13 20.27 -4.06
N THR A 565 0.83 19.61 -3.14
CA THR A 565 2.13 20.09 -2.67
C THR A 565 3.21 19.69 -3.64
N VAL A 566 4.25 20.51 -3.74
CA VAL A 566 5.43 20.22 -4.55
C VAL A 566 6.68 20.16 -3.67
N ARG A 567 7.62 19.35 -4.09
CA ARG A 567 8.96 19.29 -3.52
C ARG A 567 9.97 19.26 -4.65
N VAL A 568 11.04 20.03 -4.49
CA VAL A 568 12.19 20.10 -5.38
C VAL A 568 13.47 19.87 -4.57
N PRO A 569 14.61 19.55 -5.19
CA PRO A 569 15.90 19.45 -4.51
C PRO A 569 16.21 20.69 -3.66
N ALA A 570 16.72 20.47 -2.45
CA ALA A 570 17.21 21.51 -1.55
C ALA A 570 18.71 21.73 -1.69
N ILE A 571 19.45 20.73 -2.14
CA ILE A 571 20.90 20.78 -2.36
C ILE A 571 21.27 20.16 -3.72
N VAL A 572 22.46 20.49 -4.19
CA VAL A 572 23.04 19.90 -5.40
C VAL A 572 23.38 18.43 -5.13
N PRO A 573 23.11 17.50 -6.07
CA PRO A 573 23.45 16.09 -5.93
C PRO A 573 24.93 15.84 -5.62
N LEU A 574 25.18 14.94 -4.66
CA LEU A 574 26.53 14.58 -4.18
C LEU A 574 27.08 13.32 -4.86
N THR A 575 26.27 12.58 -5.61
CA THR A 575 26.74 11.43 -6.38
C THR A 575 27.73 11.83 -7.46
N GLY A 576 28.55 10.90 -7.93
CA GLY A 576 29.37 11.10 -9.11
C GLY A 576 28.54 11.48 -10.34
N LYS A 577 29.21 11.86 -11.41
CA LYS A 577 28.58 12.41 -12.62
C LYS A 577 29.00 11.61 -13.86
N THR A 578 28.11 11.60 -14.85
CA THR A 578 28.39 11.18 -16.22
C THR A 578 29.42 12.13 -16.87
N ALA A 579 29.96 11.74 -18.03
CA ALA A 579 30.92 12.58 -18.76
C ALA A 579 30.34 13.94 -19.16
N ASP A 580 29.04 14.04 -19.38
CA ASP A 580 28.32 15.28 -19.70
C ASP A 580 27.80 16.05 -18.45
N GLY A 581 28.20 15.62 -17.24
CA GLY A 581 27.98 16.33 -15.98
C GLY A 581 26.66 16.07 -15.27
N ARG A 582 25.81 15.14 -15.76
CA ARG A 582 24.57 14.72 -15.10
C ARG A 582 24.88 13.86 -13.86
N PRO A 583 24.20 14.03 -12.71
CA PRO A 583 24.43 13.21 -11.54
C PRO A 583 24.01 11.77 -11.77
N PHE A 584 24.71 10.81 -11.19
CA PHE A 584 24.23 9.42 -11.16
C PHE A 584 22.95 9.36 -10.33
N SER A 585 21.89 8.87 -10.93
CA SER A 585 20.56 8.74 -10.34
C SER A 585 19.76 7.65 -11.05
N MET A 586 18.57 7.34 -10.52
CA MET A 586 17.62 6.47 -11.21
C MET A 586 17.26 7.04 -12.59
N GLU A 587 16.97 8.32 -12.66
CA GLU A 587 16.54 8.98 -13.89
C GLU A 587 17.63 8.94 -14.94
N THR A 588 18.86 9.35 -14.60
CA THR A 588 20.00 9.31 -15.52
C THR A 588 20.27 7.89 -16.02
N PHE A 589 20.19 6.90 -15.12
CA PHE A 589 20.35 5.48 -15.48
C PHE A 589 19.29 5.01 -16.47
N LEU A 590 18.02 5.32 -16.21
CA LEU A 590 16.93 4.90 -17.10
C LEU A 590 16.93 5.64 -18.45
N ILE A 591 17.34 6.93 -18.46
CA ILE A 591 17.50 7.71 -19.70
C ILE A 591 18.58 7.08 -20.57
N ASP A 592 19.79 6.92 -20.03
CA ASP A 592 20.93 6.43 -20.80
C ASP A 592 20.72 4.98 -21.28
N LEU A 593 20.07 4.16 -20.45
CA LEU A 593 19.68 2.80 -20.85
C LEU A 593 18.63 2.82 -21.97
N ALA A 594 17.67 3.73 -21.92
CA ALA A 594 16.63 3.88 -22.94
C ALA A 594 17.24 4.37 -24.26
N GLU A 595 18.14 5.36 -24.22
CA GLU A 595 18.82 5.87 -25.41
C GLU A 595 19.71 4.80 -26.03
N TYR A 596 20.49 4.06 -25.23
CA TYR A 596 21.33 2.97 -25.70
C TYR A 596 20.52 1.85 -26.38
N LEU A 597 19.36 1.52 -25.83
CA LEU A 597 18.44 0.50 -26.36
C LEU A 597 17.51 1.04 -27.45
N LYS A 598 17.57 2.35 -27.76
CA LYS A 598 16.70 3.05 -28.73
C LYS A 598 15.21 2.87 -28.39
N LEU A 599 14.88 2.97 -27.11
CA LEU A 599 13.50 2.91 -26.64
C LEU A 599 12.77 4.24 -26.94
N PRO A 600 11.46 4.21 -27.25
CA PRO A 600 10.70 5.41 -27.57
C PRO A 600 10.55 6.32 -26.34
N GLY A 601 10.39 7.63 -26.60
CA GLY A 601 10.06 8.61 -25.57
C GLY A 601 11.24 9.07 -24.70
N PHE A 602 12.47 8.85 -25.12
CA PHE A 602 13.71 9.33 -24.49
C PHE A 602 14.61 9.99 -25.54
N GLY A 603 15.60 10.76 -25.09
CA GLY A 603 16.52 11.46 -25.97
C GLY A 603 15.99 12.81 -26.48
N LYS A 604 16.38 13.20 -27.69
CA LYS A 604 16.24 14.56 -28.22
C LYS A 604 14.78 15.00 -28.41
N ASP A 605 13.94 14.17 -29.00
CA ASP A 605 12.56 14.48 -29.41
C ASP A 605 11.56 13.64 -28.60
N ALA A 606 11.62 13.72 -27.28
CA ALA A 606 10.95 12.81 -26.36
C ALA A 606 9.62 13.33 -25.80
N ILE A 607 9.50 14.66 -25.60
CA ILE A 607 8.36 15.28 -24.90
C ILE A 607 7.63 16.22 -25.86
N PRO A 608 6.39 15.90 -26.29
CA PRO A 608 5.59 16.81 -27.11
C PRO A 608 5.14 18.04 -26.31
N GLY A 609 5.28 19.22 -26.91
CA GLY A 609 4.69 20.46 -26.42
C GLY A 609 3.38 20.80 -27.12
N ASN A 610 2.54 21.61 -26.47
CA ASN A 610 1.29 22.12 -27.07
C ASN A 610 1.55 23.21 -28.13
N ASP A 611 2.79 23.68 -28.25
CA ASP A 611 3.26 24.60 -29.30
C ASP A 611 3.70 23.88 -30.59
N GLY A 612 3.50 22.55 -30.64
CA GLY A 612 3.88 21.70 -31.76
C GLY A 612 5.37 21.32 -31.81
N LYS A 613 6.16 21.74 -30.83
CA LYS A 613 7.59 21.36 -30.74
C LYS A 613 7.77 20.09 -29.93
N MET A 614 8.89 19.42 -30.23
CA MET A 614 9.39 18.31 -29.43
C MET A 614 10.52 18.79 -28.52
N TYR A 615 10.50 18.31 -27.29
CA TYR A 615 11.47 18.67 -26.26
C TYR A 615 12.28 17.45 -25.83
N PRO A 616 13.53 17.62 -25.39
CA PRO A 616 14.35 16.51 -24.98
C PRO A 616 13.90 15.91 -23.63
N LEU A 617 14.28 14.66 -23.42
CA LEU A 617 14.34 13.98 -22.12
C LEU A 617 15.73 13.39 -21.97
N HIS A 618 16.68 14.24 -21.60
CA HIS A 618 18.10 13.89 -21.45
C HIS A 618 18.57 13.95 -20.00
N CYS A 619 17.90 14.74 -19.17
CA CYS A 619 18.14 14.80 -17.72
C CYS A 619 16.83 14.75 -16.94
N ALA A 620 16.91 14.49 -15.64
CA ALA A 620 15.74 14.43 -14.74
C ALA A 620 14.90 15.72 -14.79
N GLU A 621 15.57 16.85 -14.87
CA GLU A 621 14.95 18.19 -14.91
C GLU A 621 14.12 18.43 -16.17
N ASP A 622 14.47 17.79 -17.30
CA ASP A 622 13.65 17.81 -18.51
C ASP A 622 12.22 17.31 -18.24
N PHE A 623 12.06 16.34 -17.37
CA PHE A 623 10.77 15.81 -16.97
C PHE A 623 10.14 16.67 -15.87
N TYR A 624 10.87 16.92 -14.78
CA TYR A 624 10.30 17.49 -13.56
C TYR A 624 10.06 18.99 -13.63
N VAL A 625 10.93 19.77 -14.30
CA VAL A 625 10.71 21.21 -14.50
C VAL A 625 9.50 21.44 -15.40
N ARG A 626 9.33 20.62 -16.44
CA ARG A 626 8.12 20.69 -17.29
C ARG A 626 6.87 20.23 -16.55
N ALA A 627 6.99 19.28 -15.61
CA ALA A 627 5.89 18.92 -14.72
C ALA A 627 5.47 20.07 -13.80
N LEU A 628 6.43 20.81 -13.24
CA LEU A 628 6.16 22.05 -12.48
C LEU A 628 5.46 23.09 -13.37
N GLY A 629 5.93 23.26 -14.60
CA GLY A 629 5.32 24.15 -15.60
C GLY A 629 3.87 23.75 -15.92
N ASN A 630 3.60 22.47 -16.16
CA ASN A 630 2.25 21.96 -16.39
C ASN A 630 1.32 22.27 -15.20
N LEU A 631 1.77 21.97 -13.97
CA LEU A 631 0.96 22.22 -12.77
C LEU A 631 0.67 23.73 -12.61
N ALA A 632 1.67 24.58 -12.79
CA ALA A 632 1.53 26.02 -12.67
C ALA A 632 0.54 26.59 -13.72
N ALA A 633 0.68 26.18 -14.98
CA ALA A 633 -0.20 26.59 -16.09
C ALA A 633 -1.63 26.07 -15.92
N ASN A 634 -1.81 24.77 -15.64
CA ASN A 634 -3.13 24.15 -15.45
C ASN A 634 -3.88 24.76 -14.25
N CYS A 635 -3.12 25.21 -13.26
CA CYS A 635 -3.67 25.91 -12.11
C CYS A 635 -3.82 27.42 -12.32
N LYS A 636 -3.44 27.96 -13.47
CA LYS A 636 -3.50 29.41 -13.80
C LYS A 636 -2.89 30.28 -12.69
N LEU A 637 -1.71 29.91 -12.23
CA LEU A 637 -1.02 30.66 -11.18
C LEU A 637 -0.60 32.05 -11.71
N LYS A 638 -0.63 33.05 -10.85
CA LYS A 638 -0.08 34.40 -11.16
C LYS A 638 1.43 34.30 -11.24
N GLU A 639 2.04 35.15 -12.06
CA GLU A 639 3.48 35.31 -12.12
C GLU A 639 4.02 35.90 -10.81
N ALA A 640 5.11 35.33 -10.33
CA ALA A 640 5.81 35.84 -9.14
C ALA A 640 6.42 37.22 -9.39
N PRO A 641 6.39 38.12 -8.42
CA PRO A 641 7.15 39.37 -8.47
C PRO A 641 8.67 39.08 -8.43
N ALA A 642 9.48 40.06 -8.76
CA ALA A 642 10.94 39.96 -8.79
C ALA A 642 11.51 39.45 -7.46
N SER A 643 11.01 39.94 -6.33
CA SER A 643 11.46 39.52 -4.99
C SER A 643 11.25 38.03 -4.71
N GLU A 644 10.12 37.44 -5.15
CA GLU A 644 9.88 35.99 -5.01
C GLU A 644 10.75 35.18 -5.98
N THR A 645 11.00 35.70 -7.19
CA THR A 645 11.91 35.07 -8.17
C THR A 645 13.34 35.07 -7.63
N ASP A 646 13.79 36.15 -6.99
CA ASP A 646 15.11 36.23 -6.36
C ASP A 646 15.24 35.29 -5.15
N LEU A 647 14.16 35.11 -4.37
CA LEU A 647 14.11 34.14 -3.29
C LEU A 647 14.32 32.71 -3.83
N VAL A 648 13.66 32.37 -4.95
CA VAL A 648 13.85 31.05 -5.59
C VAL A 648 15.27 30.89 -6.11
N ARG A 649 15.84 31.97 -6.74
CA ARG A 649 17.23 31.99 -7.21
C ARG A 649 18.22 31.70 -6.09
N ALA A 650 18.01 32.31 -4.93
CA ALA A 650 18.93 32.23 -3.80
C ALA A 650 18.87 30.85 -3.07
N ASN A 651 17.72 30.15 -3.10
CA ASN A 651 17.48 29.02 -2.19
C ASN A 651 17.24 27.68 -2.88
N TYR A 652 16.96 27.65 -4.19
CA TYR A 652 16.58 26.40 -4.87
C TYR A 652 17.50 26.06 -6.03
N PRO A 653 18.22 24.92 -5.99
CA PRO A 653 19.09 24.48 -7.09
C PRO A 653 18.35 24.38 -8.45
N VAL A 654 17.05 24.08 -8.42
CA VAL A 654 16.22 23.99 -9.64
C VAL A 654 16.18 25.28 -10.45
N PHE A 655 16.56 26.43 -9.86
CA PHE A 655 16.68 27.71 -10.59
C PHE A 655 17.68 27.65 -11.76
N ALA A 656 18.71 26.80 -11.68
CA ALA A 656 19.66 26.61 -12.78
C ALA A 656 19.01 26.13 -14.08
N TYR A 657 17.80 25.60 -14.01
CA TYR A 657 17.05 25.07 -15.15
C TYR A 657 15.88 25.97 -15.60
N ASN A 658 15.87 27.24 -15.19
CA ASN A 658 14.80 28.19 -15.53
C ASN A 658 14.60 28.40 -17.04
N TRP A 659 15.68 28.25 -17.82
CA TRP A 659 15.70 28.35 -19.27
C TRP A 659 14.88 27.26 -20.00
N MET A 660 14.52 26.15 -19.32
CA MET A 660 13.70 25.07 -19.88
C MET A 660 12.24 25.47 -20.09
N LEU A 661 11.80 26.59 -19.50
CA LEU A 661 10.44 27.10 -19.59
C LEU A 661 10.42 28.51 -20.14
N PRO A 662 9.35 28.93 -20.82
CA PRO A 662 9.14 30.34 -21.15
C PRO A 662 9.21 31.26 -19.90
N PRO A 663 9.76 32.47 -19.96
CA PRO A 663 9.95 33.35 -18.78
C PRO A 663 8.69 33.56 -17.95
N ALA A 664 7.54 33.74 -18.58
CA ALA A 664 6.26 33.93 -17.87
C ALA A 664 5.85 32.66 -17.13
N LEU A 665 6.00 31.50 -17.75
CA LEU A 665 5.70 30.19 -17.12
C LEU A 665 6.66 29.89 -15.96
N TRP A 666 7.96 30.25 -16.13
CA TRP A 666 8.91 30.13 -15.02
C TRP A 666 8.52 30.99 -13.81
N ARG A 667 8.07 32.22 -14.02
CA ARG A 667 7.57 33.07 -12.93
C ARG A 667 6.33 32.51 -12.25
N GLN A 668 5.47 31.79 -12.99
CA GLN A 668 4.37 31.02 -12.39
C GLN A 668 4.90 29.83 -11.54
N VAL A 669 5.96 29.17 -11.99
CA VAL A 669 6.64 28.13 -11.19
C VAL A 669 7.28 28.71 -9.93
N CYS A 670 7.86 29.91 -9.98
CA CYS A 670 8.36 30.59 -8.77
C CYS A 670 7.23 30.83 -7.75
N THR A 671 6.04 31.19 -8.17
CA THR A 671 4.85 31.28 -7.32
C THR A 671 4.49 29.91 -6.70
N LEU A 672 4.57 28.84 -7.49
CA LEU A 672 4.32 27.48 -7.02
C LEU A 672 5.33 27.07 -5.93
N LEU A 673 6.61 27.36 -6.13
CA LEU A 673 7.70 26.99 -5.22
C LEU A 673 7.66 27.76 -3.90
N THR A 674 7.46 29.08 -3.95
CA THR A 674 7.41 29.94 -2.74
C THR A 674 6.22 29.64 -1.85
N ARG A 675 5.16 29.02 -2.38
CA ARG A 675 3.97 28.58 -1.64
C ARG A 675 4.00 27.09 -1.28
N GLY A 676 4.99 26.34 -1.77
CA GLY A 676 5.13 24.90 -1.55
C GLY A 676 4.03 24.06 -2.21
N GLY A 677 3.25 24.64 -3.12
CA GLY A 677 2.18 23.95 -3.82
C GLY A 677 1.03 24.82 -4.25
N VAL A 678 -0.06 24.19 -4.67
CA VAL A 678 -1.33 24.81 -5.05
C VAL A 678 -2.42 24.34 -4.10
N PHE A 679 -3.13 25.29 -3.51
CA PHE A 679 -4.24 25.06 -2.58
C PHE A 679 -5.49 25.71 -3.15
N ARG A 680 -6.52 24.89 -3.45
CA ARG A 680 -7.72 25.34 -4.19
C ARG A 680 -8.93 25.57 -3.31
N ASP A 681 -9.03 24.85 -2.21
CA ASP A 681 -10.21 24.85 -1.35
C ASP A 681 -9.86 25.34 0.06
N SER A 682 -10.81 26.01 0.70
CA SER A 682 -10.87 26.13 2.16
C SER A 682 -11.70 24.99 2.74
N TYR A 683 -11.57 24.71 4.03
CA TYR A 683 -12.27 23.60 4.68
C TYR A 683 -13.78 23.66 4.45
N ASP A 684 -14.42 24.80 4.71
CA ASP A 684 -15.87 24.92 4.56
C ASP A 684 -16.33 24.89 3.08
N SER A 685 -15.46 25.27 2.15
CA SER A 685 -15.83 25.31 0.72
C SER A 685 -16.04 23.94 0.09
N VAL A 686 -15.55 22.85 0.73
CA VAL A 686 -15.74 21.48 0.21
C VAL A 686 -17.10 20.90 0.56
N PHE A 687 -17.87 21.55 1.42
CA PHE A 687 -19.19 21.11 1.85
C PHE A 687 -20.31 21.94 1.23
N SER A 688 -21.50 21.36 1.18
CA SER A 688 -22.81 22.00 0.96
C SER A 688 -23.67 21.62 2.16
N GLY A 689 -23.89 22.55 3.09
CA GLY A 689 -24.31 22.18 4.42
C GLY A 689 -23.28 21.26 5.08
N ASP A 690 -23.70 20.10 5.55
CA ASP A 690 -22.83 19.06 6.12
C ASP A 690 -22.36 18.02 5.11
N GLU A 691 -22.81 18.06 3.86
CA GLU A 691 -22.49 17.06 2.86
C GLU A 691 -21.28 17.45 2.00
N GLN A 692 -20.35 16.53 1.78
CA GLN A 692 -19.18 16.72 0.93
C GLN A 692 -19.56 16.80 -0.55
N LYS A 693 -19.31 17.92 -1.24
CA LYS A 693 -19.70 18.15 -2.66
C LYS A 693 -19.17 17.09 -3.63
N LYS A 694 -17.99 16.52 -3.37
CA LYS A 694 -17.33 15.52 -4.22
C LYS A 694 -17.06 14.22 -3.46
N GLY A 695 -18.02 13.76 -2.69
CA GLY A 695 -17.95 12.54 -1.91
C GLY A 695 -18.05 11.26 -2.73
N ILE A 696 -18.18 10.15 -2.02
CA ILE A 696 -18.38 8.81 -2.57
C ILE A 696 -19.81 8.71 -3.12
N LYS A 697 -19.95 8.27 -4.37
CA LYS A 697 -21.25 8.15 -5.06
C LYS A 697 -21.98 6.84 -4.77
N LYS A 698 -21.24 5.78 -4.44
CA LYS A 698 -21.79 4.46 -4.22
C LYS A 698 -21.12 3.78 -3.04
N ILE A 699 -21.91 3.39 -2.06
CA ILE A 699 -21.47 2.78 -0.79
C ILE A 699 -22.05 1.36 -0.75
N LEU A 700 -21.18 0.36 -0.54
CA LEU A 700 -21.55 -1.05 -0.66
C LEU A 700 -21.61 -1.76 0.70
N LEU A 701 -22.72 -2.42 0.97
CA LEU A 701 -22.89 -3.47 1.96
C LEU A 701 -22.68 -4.85 1.34
N TRP A 702 -22.86 -4.96 0.02
CA TRP A 702 -22.61 -6.17 -0.77
C TRP A 702 -21.67 -5.90 -1.93
N SER A 703 -20.56 -6.62 -1.98
CA SER A 703 -19.61 -6.59 -3.10
C SER A 703 -19.83 -7.78 -4.03
N GLU A 704 -20.49 -7.54 -5.15
CA GLU A 704 -20.68 -8.56 -6.19
C GLU A 704 -19.32 -9.06 -6.72
N LYS A 705 -18.33 -8.17 -6.83
CA LYS A 705 -16.97 -8.54 -7.27
C LYS A 705 -16.35 -9.59 -6.36
N LEU A 706 -16.55 -9.49 -5.04
CA LEU A 706 -16.09 -10.52 -4.09
C LEU A 706 -16.95 -11.77 -4.20
N ALA A 707 -18.27 -11.66 -4.14
CA ALA A 707 -19.19 -12.79 -4.18
C ALA A 707 -19.02 -13.67 -5.43
N CYS A 708 -18.69 -13.06 -6.58
CA CYS A 708 -18.46 -13.77 -7.84
C CYS A 708 -16.99 -14.24 -8.00
N SER A 709 -16.08 -13.84 -7.11
CA SER A 709 -14.70 -14.30 -7.14
C SER A 709 -14.48 -15.55 -6.28
N ARG A 710 -13.42 -16.29 -6.59
CA ARG A 710 -13.04 -17.50 -5.83
C ARG A 710 -11.61 -17.40 -5.34
N ASN A 711 -11.36 -17.99 -4.19
CA ASN A 711 -10.00 -18.31 -3.77
C ASN A 711 -9.39 -19.32 -4.76
N SER A 712 -8.33 -18.92 -5.46
CA SER A 712 -7.73 -19.71 -6.54
C SER A 712 -7.03 -21.00 -6.06
N ILE A 713 -6.81 -21.16 -4.76
CA ILE A 713 -6.25 -22.38 -4.17
C ILE A 713 -7.38 -23.33 -3.78
N THR A 714 -8.31 -22.88 -2.96
CA THR A 714 -9.38 -23.75 -2.43
C THR A 714 -10.58 -23.90 -3.36
N GLY A 715 -10.74 -23.05 -4.35
CA GLY A 715 -11.93 -22.99 -5.22
C GLY A 715 -13.20 -22.45 -4.54
N LYS A 716 -13.16 -22.14 -3.24
CA LYS A 716 -14.31 -21.61 -2.48
C LYS A 716 -14.61 -20.18 -2.92
N ARG A 717 -15.89 -19.82 -3.00
CA ARG A 717 -16.32 -18.44 -3.24
C ARG A 717 -15.95 -17.56 -2.05
N ASN A 718 -15.58 -16.30 -2.35
CA ASN A 718 -15.40 -15.28 -1.33
C ASN A 718 -16.76 -14.77 -0.85
N SER A 719 -16.83 -14.27 0.39
CA SER A 719 -18.05 -13.64 0.89
C SER A 719 -18.29 -12.30 0.18
N GLY A 720 -19.52 -12.06 -0.24
CA GLY A 720 -19.95 -10.77 -0.81
C GLY A 720 -20.24 -9.71 0.26
N THR A 721 -20.30 -10.10 1.54
CA THR A 721 -20.54 -9.22 2.68
C THR A 721 -19.54 -9.50 3.80
N LEU A 722 -19.71 -8.85 4.95
CA LEU A 722 -18.85 -8.98 6.11
C LEU A 722 -18.74 -10.44 6.57
N THR A 723 -17.54 -10.85 6.98
CA THR A 723 -17.28 -12.16 7.58
C THR A 723 -16.03 -12.10 8.44
N LEU A 724 -15.93 -13.00 9.40
CA LEU A 724 -14.70 -13.26 10.15
C LEU A 724 -13.86 -14.27 9.38
N ALA A 725 -12.87 -13.79 8.65
CA ALA A 725 -11.92 -14.68 8.00
C ALA A 725 -10.92 -15.22 9.03
N PRO A 726 -10.77 -16.57 9.18
CA PRO A 726 -9.76 -17.12 10.07
C PRO A 726 -8.36 -16.86 9.51
N ALA A 727 -7.37 -16.78 10.41
CA ALA A 727 -5.98 -16.77 9.99
C ALA A 727 -5.62 -18.16 9.45
N CYS A 728 -5.37 -18.27 8.15
CA CYS A 728 -5.06 -19.55 7.51
C CYS A 728 -3.96 -19.42 6.44
N GLU A 729 -3.30 -20.54 6.16
CA GLU A 729 -2.45 -20.68 4.98
C GLU A 729 -3.30 -20.66 3.69
N ALA A 730 -2.67 -20.50 2.55
CA ALA A 730 -3.36 -20.48 1.26
C ALA A 730 -4.17 -21.77 1.01
N SER A 731 -3.70 -22.90 1.52
CA SER A 731 -4.42 -24.20 1.49
C SER A 731 -5.73 -24.22 2.28
N GLY A 732 -5.98 -23.20 3.11
CA GLY A 732 -7.11 -23.16 4.04
C GLY A 732 -6.82 -23.83 5.39
N ARG A 733 -5.58 -24.29 5.63
CA ARG A 733 -5.18 -24.80 6.95
C ARG A 733 -5.21 -23.66 7.96
N ASP A 734 -6.01 -23.84 9.02
CA ASP A 734 -6.08 -22.88 10.13
C ASP A 734 -4.74 -22.86 10.87
N VAL A 735 -4.22 -21.67 11.14
CA VAL A 735 -2.95 -21.48 11.86
C VAL A 735 -3.14 -21.27 13.36
N THR A 736 -4.38 -21.24 13.86
CA THR A 736 -4.67 -21.12 15.29
C THR A 736 -4.27 -22.38 16.08
N ASP A 737 -4.13 -23.55 15.41
CA ASP A 737 -3.59 -24.77 16.03
C ASP A 737 -2.16 -24.61 16.58
N GLU A 738 -1.45 -23.55 16.17
CA GLU A 738 -0.13 -23.20 16.69
C GLU A 738 -0.18 -22.63 18.13
N ASP A 739 -1.34 -22.28 18.65
CA ASP A 739 -1.50 -21.56 19.93
C ASP A 739 -0.97 -22.31 21.15
N ARG A 740 -0.99 -23.63 21.12
CA ARG A 740 -0.48 -24.46 22.25
C ARG A 740 1.04 -24.48 22.33
N GLU A 741 1.70 -24.53 21.19
CA GLU A 741 3.18 -24.55 21.09
C GLU A 741 3.76 -23.15 21.13
N TRP A 742 3.05 -22.17 20.55
CA TRP A 742 3.47 -20.77 20.36
C TRP A 742 2.47 -19.84 21.05
N PRO A 743 2.47 -19.76 22.41
CA PRO A 743 1.36 -19.17 23.17
C PRO A 743 1.24 -17.65 23.11
N PHE A 744 2.26 -16.95 22.59
CA PHE A 744 2.26 -15.48 22.47
C PHE A 744 2.02 -15.03 21.03
N THR A 745 1.44 -13.84 20.87
CA THR A 745 1.38 -13.18 19.55
C THR A 745 2.42 -12.06 19.51
N ALA A 746 3.26 -12.05 18.49
CA ALA A 746 4.20 -10.99 18.23
C ALA A 746 3.52 -9.87 17.43
N VAL A 747 3.65 -8.63 17.93
CA VAL A 747 3.17 -7.42 17.25
C VAL A 747 4.30 -6.44 17.04
N THR A 748 4.22 -5.70 15.94
CA THR A 748 5.22 -4.69 15.64
C THR A 748 4.64 -3.28 15.63
N TYR A 749 5.50 -2.30 15.90
CA TYR A 749 5.07 -0.90 15.94
C TYR A 749 6.16 0.04 15.43
N LYS A 750 5.77 1.25 15.10
CA LYS A 750 6.66 2.32 14.67
C LYS A 750 6.98 3.25 15.83
N MET A 751 8.27 3.57 15.99
CA MET A 751 8.73 4.58 16.94
C MET A 751 8.71 5.97 16.29
N ASN A 752 8.55 7.01 17.12
CA ASN A 752 8.47 8.40 16.66
C ASN A 752 9.80 8.96 16.12
N VAL A 753 10.94 8.38 16.50
CA VAL A 753 12.30 8.81 16.04
C VAL A 753 12.70 8.18 14.71
N HIS A 754 12.09 7.05 14.31
CA HIS A 754 12.49 6.31 13.12
C HIS A 754 11.52 6.43 11.94
N CYS A 755 12.09 6.43 10.73
CA CYS A 755 11.34 6.42 9.47
C CYS A 755 11.52 5.08 8.75
N GLN A 756 10.60 4.14 8.99
CA GLN A 756 10.62 2.78 8.44
C GLN A 756 11.96 2.07 8.79
N SER A 757 12.52 1.29 7.87
CA SER A 757 13.80 0.60 8.03
C SER A 757 15.04 1.44 7.66
N ARG A 758 14.88 2.74 7.39
CA ARG A 758 15.93 3.55 6.78
C ARG A 758 16.85 4.28 7.78
N THR A 759 16.29 4.67 8.92
CA THR A 759 16.97 5.61 9.82
C THR A 759 17.69 4.95 11.00
N SER A 760 17.70 3.62 11.06
CA SER A 760 18.50 2.89 12.07
C SER A 760 20.02 2.90 11.81
N CYS A 761 20.44 3.44 10.69
CA CYS A 761 21.85 3.77 10.41
C CYS A 761 22.15 5.28 10.60
N HIS A 762 21.28 6.03 11.26
CA HIS A 762 21.45 7.44 11.57
C HIS A 762 21.82 7.62 13.04
N THR A 763 22.95 8.26 13.31
CA THR A 763 23.52 8.37 14.65
C THR A 763 22.60 9.09 15.64
N TRP A 764 21.93 10.18 15.23
CA TRP A 764 21.04 10.93 16.15
C TRP A 764 19.84 10.10 16.61
N ALA A 765 19.23 9.32 15.72
CA ALA A 765 18.14 8.44 16.10
C ALA A 765 18.60 7.35 17.09
N LEU A 766 19.82 6.82 16.89
CA LEU A 766 20.42 5.83 17.77
C LEU A 766 20.90 6.40 19.12
N GLU A 767 21.23 7.69 19.19
CA GLU A 767 21.53 8.36 20.47
C GLU A 767 20.29 8.50 21.35
N ILE A 768 19.11 8.73 20.72
CA ILE A 768 17.83 8.85 21.44
C ILE A 768 17.33 7.47 21.88
N PHE A 769 17.33 6.51 20.95
CA PHE A 769 16.91 5.12 21.18
C PHE A 769 17.92 4.16 20.55
N PRO A 770 18.89 3.67 21.33
CA PRO A 770 20.00 2.88 20.79
C PRO A 770 19.61 1.47 20.33
N GLU A 771 18.54 0.87 20.86
CA GLU A 771 18.05 -0.47 20.49
C GLU A 771 16.55 -0.58 20.69
N ASN A 772 15.90 -1.51 19.97
CA ASN A 772 14.54 -1.94 20.32
C ASN A 772 14.61 -3.04 21.39
N ARG A 773 13.57 -3.08 22.23
CA ARG A 773 13.37 -4.09 23.26
C ARG A 773 12.12 -4.90 22.99
N ALA A 774 12.04 -6.08 23.57
CA ALA A 774 10.85 -6.89 23.57
C ALA A 774 9.97 -6.48 24.76
N VAL A 775 8.94 -5.69 24.49
CA VAL A 775 7.96 -5.27 25.50
C VAL A 775 6.99 -6.42 25.71
N ILE A 776 6.98 -7.00 26.91
CA ILE A 776 6.09 -8.11 27.28
C ILE A 776 5.21 -7.71 28.47
N ASN A 777 4.01 -8.31 28.58
CA ASN A 777 3.15 -8.01 29.72
C ASN A 777 3.82 -8.39 31.05
N ALA A 778 3.73 -7.55 32.06
CA ALA A 778 4.38 -7.74 33.37
C ALA A 778 3.93 -9.01 34.10
N LEU A 779 2.66 -9.46 33.88
CA LEU A 779 2.16 -10.70 34.45
C LEU A 779 2.78 -11.93 33.74
N ASP A 780 2.92 -11.85 32.41
CA ASP A 780 3.54 -12.92 31.64
C ASP A 780 5.04 -13.00 31.93
N ALA A 781 5.72 -11.85 32.07
CA ALA A 781 7.11 -11.78 32.48
C ALA A 781 7.36 -12.48 33.84
N ARG A 782 6.48 -12.24 34.82
CA ARG A 782 6.55 -12.90 36.13
C ARG A 782 6.37 -14.40 36.01
N LYS A 783 5.37 -14.88 35.24
CA LYS A 783 5.13 -16.30 35.01
C LYS A 783 6.33 -17.00 34.37
N LEU A 784 7.03 -16.31 33.46
CA LEU A 784 8.24 -16.83 32.79
C LEU A 784 9.52 -16.60 33.60
N GLY A 785 9.46 -15.96 34.76
CA GLY A 785 10.62 -15.60 35.56
C GLY A 785 11.55 -14.59 34.91
N ILE A 786 11.02 -13.73 34.02
CA ILE A 786 11.76 -12.73 33.24
C ILE A 786 11.74 -11.40 33.97
N ARG A 787 12.91 -10.73 34.08
CA ARG A 787 13.11 -9.39 34.63
C ARG A 787 13.47 -8.39 33.54
N ALA A 788 13.35 -7.11 33.83
CA ALA A 788 13.80 -6.05 32.94
C ALA A 788 15.29 -6.20 32.60
N GLY A 789 15.62 -6.12 31.33
CA GLY A 789 16.98 -6.28 30.81
C GLY A 789 17.43 -7.73 30.57
N ASP A 790 16.72 -8.75 31.07
CA ASP A 790 17.05 -10.15 30.76
C ASP A 790 17.07 -10.36 29.24
N LYS A 791 18.04 -11.10 28.75
CA LYS A 791 18.04 -11.53 27.35
C LYS A 791 17.03 -12.67 27.19
N ILE A 792 16.09 -12.48 26.28
CA ILE A 792 15.06 -13.47 25.95
C ILE A 792 15.15 -13.88 24.49
N ARG A 793 14.96 -15.15 24.24
CA ARG A 793 14.84 -15.72 22.88
C ARG A 793 13.37 -15.80 22.50
N ILE A 794 13.05 -15.23 21.35
CA ILE A 794 11.71 -15.25 20.77
C ILE A 794 11.80 -16.05 19.48
N THR A 795 11.08 -17.15 19.40
CA THR A 795 11.04 -18.06 18.25
C THR A 795 9.65 -18.08 17.64
N SER A 796 9.55 -18.39 16.36
CA SER A 796 8.30 -18.73 15.67
C SER A 796 8.45 -20.05 14.93
N ARG A 797 7.35 -20.63 14.47
CA ARG A 797 7.38 -21.84 13.65
C ARG A 797 8.30 -21.70 12.43
N SER A 798 8.28 -20.52 11.81
CA SER A 798 9.08 -20.22 10.62
C SER A 798 10.52 -19.80 10.94
N CYS A 799 10.84 -19.50 12.21
CA CYS A 799 12.17 -19.05 12.65
C CYS A 799 12.55 -19.76 13.97
N ALA A 800 13.02 -21.00 13.87
CA ALA A 800 13.40 -21.83 15.03
C ALA A 800 14.60 -21.26 15.81
N LEU A 801 15.56 -20.63 15.14
CA LEU A 801 16.70 -19.93 15.80
C LEU A 801 16.23 -18.71 16.57
N GLY A 802 15.15 -18.08 16.12
CA GLY A 802 14.55 -16.91 16.74
C GLY A 802 15.42 -15.65 16.70
N ILE A 803 14.99 -14.68 17.49
CA ILE A 803 15.72 -13.42 17.78
C ILE A 803 15.98 -13.34 19.28
N VAL A 804 17.04 -12.66 19.69
CA VAL A 804 17.41 -12.48 21.10
C VAL A 804 17.38 -11.00 21.44
N ALA A 805 16.39 -10.57 22.22
CA ALA A 805 16.17 -9.19 22.61
C ALA A 805 16.29 -8.98 24.13
N ALA A 806 16.54 -7.76 24.56
CA ALA A 806 16.38 -7.38 25.95
C ALA A 806 14.89 -7.27 26.30
N ALA A 807 14.47 -7.88 27.39
CA ALA A 807 13.08 -7.84 27.85
C ALA A 807 12.76 -6.51 28.55
N GLU A 808 11.54 -6.01 28.29
CA GLU A 808 10.95 -4.86 28.95
C GLU A 808 9.55 -5.23 29.49
N PRO A 809 9.46 -5.75 30.73
CA PRO A 809 8.16 -6.01 31.36
C PRO A 809 7.35 -4.73 31.54
N SER A 810 6.09 -4.71 31.06
CA SER A 810 5.25 -3.51 31.07
C SER A 810 3.77 -3.87 31.24
N THR A 811 2.99 -2.98 31.84
CA THR A 811 1.53 -3.04 31.87
C THR A 811 0.90 -2.46 30.60
N LEU A 812 1.71 -1.85 29.74
CA LEU A 812 1.28 -1.15 28.51
C LEU A 812 1.19 -2.06 27.28
N VAL A 813 1.22 -3.37 27.47
CA VAL A 813 0.97 -4.36 26.43
C VAL A 813 0.00 -5.40 26.95
N ARG A 814 -0.89 -5.86 26.08
CA ARG A 814 -1.87 -6.90 26.42
C ARG A 814 -1.17 -8.20 26.90
N PRO A 815 -1.70 -8.92 27.92
CA PRO A 815 -1.26 -10.28 28.23
C PRO A 815 -1.34 -11.21 27.01
N GLY A 816 -0.37 -12.10 26.87
CA GLY A 816 -0.25 -13.00 25.71
C GLY A 816 0.35 -12.34 24.47
N CYS A 817 0.87 -11.11 24.57
CA CYS A 817 1.51 -10.39 23.46
C CYS A 817 2.95 -10.02 23.80
N VAL A 818 3.80 -9.95 22.74
CA VAL A 818 5.10 -9.32 22.79
C VAL A 818 5.19 -8.27 21.68
N ALA A 819 5.54 -7.03 22.04
CA ALA A 819 5.62 -5.92 21.11
C ALA A 819 7.09 -5.53 20.85
N ILE A 820 7.49 -5.44 19.59
CA ILE A 820 8.86 -5.11 19.18
C ILE A 820 8.80 -4.14 18.02
N SER A 821 9.53 -3.01 18.09
CA SER A 821 9.58 -2.09 16.96
C SER A 821 10.38 -2.70 15.81
N PHE A 822 9.98 -2.44 14.56
CA PHE A 822 10.55 -3.08 13.37
C PHE A 822 11.78 -2.38 12.77
N HIS A 823 12.35 -1.38 13.45
CA HIS A 823 13.37 -0.50 12.85
C HIS A 823 14.80 -1.02 12.96
N TYR A 824 15.11 -1.92 13.89
CA TYR A 824 16.45 -2.28 14.34
C TYR A 824 16.88 -3.68 13.88
N GLY A 825 18.11 -4.04 14.25
CA GLY A 825 18.66 -5.37 13.98
C GLY A 825 19.03 -5.57 12.52
N HIS A 826 19.48 -4.52 11.85
CA HIS A 826 20.11 -4.62 10.54
C HIS A 826 21.42 -5.39 10.62
N TRP A 827 21.75 -6.15 9.58
CA TRP A 827 23.03 -6.83 9.42
C TRP A 827 23.80 -6.35 8.18
N GLN A 828 23.24 -5.37 7.47
CA GLN A 828 23.89 -4.53 6.49
C GLN A 828 23.71 -3.06 6.89
N MET A 829 23.74 -2.11 5.99
CA MET A 829 23.55 -0.68 6.26
C MET A 829 24.55 -0.15 7.33
N GLY A 830 25.81 -0.54 7.24
CA GLY A 830 26.87 -0.15 8.18
C GLY A 830 27.08 -1.13 9.35
N ALA A 831 26.18 -2.09 9.58
CA ALA A 831 26.35 -3.10 10.63
C ALA A 831 27.40 -4.17 10.28
N SER A 832 27.72 -4.35 9.01
CA SER A 832 28.77 -5.26 8.51
C SER A 832 29.76 -4.52 7.64
N SER A 833 31.02 -4.99 7.66
CA SER A 833 32.06 -4.49 6.76
C SER A 833 31.79 -4.95 5.32
N LEU A 834 32.11 -4.09 4.36
CA LEU A 834 32.05 -4.41 2.93
C LEU A 834 33.44 -4.27 2.33
N SER A 835 33.78 -5.16 1.40
CA SER A 835 35.02 -5.08 0.61
C SER A 835 34.74 -4.36 -0.70
N ILE A 836 34.84 -3.04 -0.68
CA ILE A 836 34.63 -2.21 -1.89
C ILE A 836 36.01 -1.75 -2.37
N ARG A 837 36.38 -2.16 -3.58
CA ARG A 837 37.60 -1.67 -4.23
C ARG A 837 37.44 -0.17 -4.48
N ASP A 838 38.52 0.60 -4.26
CA ASP A 838 38.49 2.06 -4.41
C ASP A 838 37.36 2.76 -3.62
N ALA A 839 37.14 2.28 -2.40
CA ALA A 839 36.07 2.78 -1.53
C ALA A 839 36.16 4.28 -1.25
N GLY A 840 37.41 4.86 -1.19
CA GLY A 840 37.60 6.30 -1.01
C GLY A 840 36.95 7.18 -2.08
N HIS A 841 36.77 6.64 -3.28
CA HIS A 841 36.07 7.30 -4.38
C HIS A 841 34.60 6.87 -4.48
N ALA A 842 34.30 5.61 -4.13
CA ALA A 842 32.98 5.01 -4.38
C ALA A 842 31.97 5.23 -3.26
N VAL A 843 32.41 5.53 -2.05
CA VAL A 843 31.57 5.65 -0.83
C VAL A 843 31.90 6.94 -0.10
N MET A 844 30.90 7.65 0.40
CA MET A 844 31.01 8.96 1.07
C MET A 844 32.07 8.98 2.18
N GLY A 845 32.05 8.01 3.10
CA GLY A 845 33.01 7.89 4.22
C GLY A 845 34.21 7.00 3.90
N GLY A 846 34.42 6.59 2.65
CA GLY A 846 35.45 5.65 2.26
C GLY A 846 35.14 4.19 2.64
N PRO A 847 36.13 3.41 3.16
CA PRO A 847 35.93 1.99 3.48
C PRO A 847 34.80 1.74 4.47
N VAL A 848 33.82 0.94 4.09
CA VAL A 848 32.67 0.56 4.95
C VAL A 848 33.16 -0.46 5.97
N ARG A 849 33.34 -0.03 7.22
CA ARG A 849 33.68 -0.87 8.37
C ARG A 849 32.44 -1.11 9.22
N ALA A 850 32.36 -2.30 9.82
CA ALA A 850 31.24 -2.62 10.71
C ALA A 850 31.23 -1.66 11.91
N ASP A 851 30.09 -0.99 12.10
CA ASP A 851 29.77 -0.24 13.30
C ASP A 851 28.71 -1.01 14.09
N ARG A 852 29.08 -1.47 15.29
CA ARG A 852 28.16 -2.25 16.14
C ARG A 852 26.89 -1.48 16.51
N LYS A 853 26.93 -0.15 16.54
CA LYS A 853 25.76 0.69 16.82
C LYS A 853 24.70 0.58 15.72
N MET A 854 25.11 0.42 14.45
CA MET A 854 24.20 0.32 13.31
C MET A 854 23.40 -1.01 13.29
N GLY A 855 23.92 -2.06 13.92
CA GLY A 855 23.28 -3.38 14.01
C GLY A 855 22.60 -3.67 15.33
N THR A 856 22.41 -2.68 16.21
CA THR A 856 21.79 -2.88 17.53
C THR A 856 20.34 -3.32 17.44
N GLY A 857 19.85 -3.95 18.50
CA GLY A 857 18.50 -4.46 18.60
C GLY A 857 18.26 -5.70 17.74
N VAL A 858 17.01 -5.94 17.35
CA VAL A 858 16.58 -7.15 16.64
C VAL A 858 15.63 -6.83 15.48
N SER A 859 15.73 -7.62 14.41
CA SER A 859 14.81 -7.56 13.28
C SER A 859 13.56 -8.39 13.57
N PHE A 860 12.43 -7.70 13.79
CA PHE A 860 11.11 -8.32 14.02
C PHE A 860 10.67 -9.21 12.86
N ASN A 861 10.86 -8.75 11.63
CA ASN A 861 10.35 -9.43 10.43
C ASN A 861 10.96 -10.84 10.20
N ARG A 862 12.09 -11.15 10.85
CA ARG A 862 12.65 -12.52 10.82
C ARG A 862 11.74 -13.56 11.45
N LEU A 863 10.85 -13.16 12.37
CA LEU A 863 9.86 -14.04 12.98
C LEU A 863 8.67 -14.32 12.07
N GLY A 864 8.50 -13.53 11.00
CA GLY A 864 7.32 -13.56 10.13
C GLY A 864 6.96 -14.95 9.64
N ARG A 865 5.64 -15.20 9.59
CA ARG A 865 5.09 -16.49 9.20
C ARG A 865 5.32 -16.79 7.72
N LEU A 866 5.79 -18.00 7.44
CA LEU A 866 5.89 -18.56 6.09
C LEU A 866 4.72 -19.52 5.82
N ASP A 867 4.17 -19.47 4.62
CA ASP A 867 3.17 -20.40 4.13
C ASP A 867 3.85 -21.69 3.64
N VAL A 868 3.74 -22.76 4.43
CA VAL A 868 4.35 -24.05 4.11
C VAL A 868 3.68 -24.66 2.87
N SER A 869 2.36 -24.44 2.71
CA SER A 869 1.61 -24.95 1.55
C SER A 869 2.01 -24.29 0.23
N MET A 870 2.66 -23.11 0.32
CA MET A 870 3.17 -22.33 -0.83
C MET A 870 4.69 -22.38 -0.93
N GLY A 871 5.33 -23.44 -0.46
CA GLY A 871 6.77 -23.66 -0.58
C GLY A 871 7.62 -22.78 0.34
N GLY A 872 7.11 -22.38 1.51
CA GLY A 872 7.85 -21.66 2.52
C GLY A 872 8.13 -20.18 2.15
N THR A 873 7.24 -19.58 1.38
CA THR A 873 7.26 -18.13 1.08
C THR A 873 6.45 -17.35 2.11
N PRO A 874 6.67 -16.03 2.28
CA PRO A 874 5.86 -15.20 3.17
C PRO A 874 4.36 -15.38 2.99
N LEU A 875 3.66 -15.50 4.13
CA LEU A 875 2.21 -15.71 4.15
C LEU A 875 1.48 -14.43 3.72
N VAL A 876 0.50 -14.59 2.82
CA VAL A 876 -0.37 -13.50 2.36
C VAL A 876 -1.86 -13.89 2.45
N ASP A 877 -2.70 -12.90 2.68
CA ASP A 877 -4.16 -13.02 2.56
C ASP A 877 -4.56 -13.33 1.11
N CYS A 878 -5.29 -14.43 0.89
CA CYS A 878 -5.67 -14.88 -0.46
C CYS A 878 -6.77 -14.05 -1.13
N VAL A 879 -7.39 -13.09 -0.44
CA VAL A 879 -8.39 -12.17 -0.99
C VAL A 879 -7.74 -10.92 -1.53
N GLY A 880 -7.08 -10.15 -0.66
CA GLY A 880 -6.48 -8.85 -0.99
C GLY A 880 -4.99 -8.90 -1.32
N GLY A 881 -4.28 -9.97 -0.95
CA GLY A 881 -2.81 -10.08 -1.08
C GLY A 881 -2.04 -9.39 0.04
N ILE A 882 -2.63 -9.25 1.22
CA ILE A 882 -2.04 -8.57 2.38
C ILE A 882 -1.07 -9.51 3.10
N PRO A 883 0.21 -9.13 3.34
CA PRO A 883 1.13 -9.95 4.12
C PRO A 883 0.80 -9.93 5.61
N ASP A 884 1.17 -10.99 6.32
CA ASP A 884 0.88 -11.19 7.74
C ASP A 884 1.92 -10.48 8.63
N PHE A 885 1.57 -9.28 9.14
CA PHE A 885 2.44 -8.50 10.05
C PHE A 885 2.06 -8.65 11.53
N SER A 886 0.84 -9.05 11.86
CA SER A 886 0.30 -8.86 13.22
C SER A 886 -0.37 -10.10 13.81
N SER A 887 -0.20 -11.28 13.22
CA SER A 887 -0.78 -12.53 13.75
C SER A 887 0.25 -13.65 13.95
N THR A 888 1.55 -13.35 13.81
CA THR A 888 2.60 -14.37 14.01
C THR A 888 2.65 -14.86 15.46
N ARG A 889 2.51 -16.18 15.64
CA ARG A 889 2.60 -16.84 16.95
C ARG A 889 4.05 -17.11 17.30
N VAL A 890 4.40 -16.89 18.58
CA VAL A 890 5.77 -17.00 19.08
C VAL A 890 5.86 -17.67 20.45
N LYS A 891 7.03 -18.23 20.74
CA LYS A 891 7.41 -18.76 22.06
C LYS A 891 8.54 -17.90 22.63
N ILE A 892 8.46 -17.61 23.92
CA ILE A 892 9.44 -16.79 24.65
C ILE A 892 10.14 -17.66 25.69
N THR A 893 11.48 -17.65 25.70
CA THR A 893 12.31 -18.32 26.70
C THR A 893 13.44 -17.39 27.15
N LYS A 894 14.03 -17.60 28.32
CA LYS A 894 15.30 -16.98 28.66
C LYS A 894 16.38 -17.46 27.69
N ALA A 895 17.27 -16.56 27.22
CA ALA A 895 18.35 -16.86 26.29
C ALA A 895 19.62 -17.30 27.03
#